data_5211c4418cdeb09c0b428addc74f8fa3
#
_entry.id   5211c4418cdeb09c0b428addc74f8fa3
#
_cell.length_a   1.000
_cell.length_b   1.000
_cell.length_c   1.000
_cell.angle_alpha   90.00
_cell.angle_beta   90.00
_cell.angle_gamma   90.00
#
_symmetry.space_group_name_H-M   'P 1'
#
loop_
_entity.id
_entity.type
_entity.pdbx_description
1 polymer ?
#
loop_
_entity_poly.entity_id
_entity_poly.type
_entity_poly.pdbx_seq_one_letter_code
_entity_poly.pdbx_strand_id
1 'polypeptide(L)'
;MKPFHFTYSHWLFLLIVLCVPALQGNAEEMDPMPHPEAVVTAGNVRFTVLTDRMIRIQYSATAQFEDRATFAIVNRKLPVPHFTTQYDDTYLYIHTDSIDLRYKLGSVPKESDKNPNNLLITFQMNGFTCKWYPGKDDALNLLGTHRTLDTAWGDNMRDRLEKGLVSRAGWAIIDESPKTTREDGSTSYALKPNKEGFMWWEYPIDPEATDWYFLGYGHNYKQCISDYIKVGGRIPLPPKYIFGYWYSRYAAYSTDDFKQIIRDVEKYSVPMDVLIMDMDWHKDGWTGWSWNTNLIPNPQELITYMHQHRIRTALNLHPADGVASHEDYYDEMKKELGYPDNYTATLPWAVEDYDYMKAIFKCFLRKYEQMGVDFWWLDWQQHLLVNNMTLGETFWCNHTFFEDMRTNRPELRPVIYHRWGGLGSHRYPIGFSGDTFSKWTTLGYLAYFTSNASNVCYTYWGHDIGGHQGGRNDQELYLRWLQFGVYTPIFRTHALKSDDIERRIWKYPNFVQLREAVRLRYRLFPYLYTAARETYDTGIGMNRPLYYEWPEEGKAYQFEDEFMFGNDILVAPIYEPAQGGISTRNIWLPKGLWWDVTQNSLAQGDRTFRGEFTLDQFPVYYKAGSIIPFYPIQRTVVYNPSTITLYVVPGADGSGSLYEDDGANNAYTGDEWARTTFTQKRTAEEITLTIHGRQGTFEGIPVKRTWAIEMPATPESCNLQGITVNGDPVDASLISYNSTSKLLKISITAEDLGTALTLRVPISPAEGEQAEADGNAQINYDSNQEAVHITTPQKATSIRLTISTIGGASVANGEAQEASSLHLSLATLPTGTYICRAIVDGKTTVRKIIKK
;
A
#
# COMPACT_ATOMS: atom_id res chain seq x y z
N MET A 1 23.19 81.48 36.18
CA MET A 1 23.43 80.11 35.77
C MET A 1 22.11 79.40 35.73
N LYS A 2 21.61 79.01 34.55
CA LYS A 2 20.30 78.43 34.34
C LYS A 2 20.40 76.89 34.44
N PRO A 3 19.48 76.15 35.07
CA PRO A 3 19.45 74.72 35.03
C PRO A 3 18.71 74.23 33.74
N PHE A 4 19.27 73.20 33.14
CA PHE A 4 18.71 72.43 32.02
C PHE A 4 17.59 71.51 32.56
N HIS A 5 16.42 71.58 31.93
CA HIS A 5 15.38 70.56 32.09
C HIS A 5 15.56 69.44 31.11
N PHE A 6 15.64 68.24 31.65
CA PHE A 6 15.51 66.96 30.86
C PHE A 6 14.07 66.51 30.89
N THR A 7 13.40 66.52 29.73
CA THR A 7 12.12 65.86 29.53
C THR A 7 12.24 64.41 29.22
N TYR A 8 11.73 63.54 30.07
CA TYR A 8 11.55 62.12 29.81
C TYR A 8 10.45 61.87 28.81
N SER A 9 10.76 61.41 27.62
CA SER A 9 9.81 60.90 26.65
C SER A 9 9.51 59.46 26.98
N HIS A 10 8.27 59.16 27.36
CA HIS A 10 7.77 57.80 27.57
C HIS A 10 7.47 57.17 26.22
N TRP A 11 8.32 56.22 25.80
CA TRP A 11 7.99 55.29 24.73
C TRP A 11 7.17 54.15 25.29
N LEU A 12 5.87 54.16 24.97
CA LEU A 12 4.93 53.08 25.22
C LEU A 12 5.23 51.99 24.17
N PHE A 13 5.92 50.92 24.53
CA PHE A 13 6.01 49.72 23.72
C PHE A 13 4.65 49.02 23.76
N LEU A 14 3.86 49.19 22.70
CA LEU A 14 2.69 48.37 22.45
C LEU A 14 3.20 46.98 22.04
N LEU A 15 3.12 46.01 22.97
CA LEU A 15 3.28 44.58 22.65
C LEU A 15 2.02 44.21 21.85
N ILE A 16 2.13 44.22 20.53
CA ILE A 16 1.18 43.53 19.64
C ILE A 16 1.49 42.07 19.82
N VAL A 17 0.73 41.37 20.67
CA VAL A 17 0.62 39.93 20.67
C VAL A 17 -0.10 39.58 19.36
N LEU A 18 0.68 39.29 18.32
CA LEU A 18 0.17 38.61 17.16
C LEU A 18 -0.29 37.23 17.66
N CYS A 19 -1.60 37.12 17.95
CA CYS A 19 -2.26 35.83 17.90
C CYS A 19 -2.08 35.32 16.45
N VAL A 20 -1.06 34.56 16.22
CA VAL A 20 -1.02 33.66 15.09
C VAL A 20 -2.17 32.67 15.35
N PRO A 21 -3.23 32.63 14.54
CA PRO A 21 -4.18 31.54 14.65
C PRO A 21 -3.35 30.29 14.39
N ALA A 22 -3.32 29.39 15.37
CA ALA A 22 -2.84 28.03 15.12
C ALA A 22 -3.65 27.53 13.91
N LEU A 23 -3.00 27.35 12.80
CA LEU A 23 -3.52 26.60 11.67
C LEU A 23 -3.72 25.16 12.16
N GLN A 24 -4.85 24.93 12.84
CA GLN A 24 -5.42 23.62 12.95
C GLN A 24 -5.80 23.26 11.53
N GLY A 25 -4.92 22.49 10.86
CA GLY A 25 -5.31 21.74 9.68
C GLY A 25 -6.61 21.03 10.06
N ASN A 26 -7.68 21.28 9.30
CA ASN A 26 -8.96 20.61 9.48
C ASN A 26 -8.76 19.10 9.29
N ALA A 27 -8.33 18.40 10.34
CA ALA A 27 -8.67 16.99 10.48
C ALA A 27 -10.20 16.97 10.40
N GLU A 28 -10.76 16.22 9.44
CA GLU A 28 -12.21 15.98 9.36
C GLU A 28 -12.65 15.63 10.78
N GLU A 29 -13.49 16.49 11.38
CA GLU A 29 -13.95 16.31 12.75
C GLU A 29 -14.80 15.04 12.78
N MET A 30 -14.26 13.95 13.33
CA MET A 30 -14.94 12.67 13.42
C MET A 30 -16.06 12.83 14.46
N ASP A 31 -17.32 12.72 14.00
CA ASP A 31 -18.50 12.81 14.84
C ASP A 31 -19.19 11.44 14.93
N PRO A 32 -19.09 10.74 16.08
CA PRO A 32 -19.70 9.44 16.23
C PRO A 32 -21.23 9.46 16.31
N MET A 33 -21.85 10.65 16.49
CA MET A 33 -23.30 10.80 16.50
C MET A 33 -23.84 10.73 15.05
N PRO A 34 -24.77 9.83 14.73
CA PRO A 34 -25.35 9.77 13.39
C PRO A 34 -26.23 11.00 13.12
N HIS A 35 -26.39 11.33 11.82
CA HIS A 35 -27.37 12.32 11.42
C HIS A 35 -28.78 11.84 11.83
N PRO A 36 -29.62 12.66 12.51
CA PRO A 36 -30.93 12.20 13.01
C PRO A 36 -31.85 11.64 11.92
N GLU A 37 -31.79 12.21 10.71
CA GLU A 37 -32.59 11.74 9.56
C GLU A 37 -32.14 10.38 9.01
N ALA A 38 -30.94 9.89 9.35
CA ALA A 38 -30.46 8.56 8.99
C ALA A 38 -30.94 7.48 9.98
N VAL A 39 -31.59 7.87 11.08
CA VAL A 39 -31.95 6.98 12.19
C VAL A 39 -33.42 6.56 12.10
N VAL A 40 -33.68 5.27 12.15
CA VAL A 40 -35.03 4.65 12.16
C VAL A 40 -35.16 3.78 13.41
N THR A 41 -36.05 4.15 14.32
CA THR A 41 -36.26 3.42 15.59
C THR A 41 -37.57 2.67 15.59
N ALA A 42 -37.55 1.39 16.00
CA ALA A 42 -38.71 0.53 16.16
C ALA A 42 -38.67 -0.17 17.55
N GLY A 43 -39.13 0.54 18.57
CA GLY A 43 -39.06 0.07 19.97
C GLY A 43 -37.60 -0.06 20.45
N ASN A 44 -37.22 -1.27 20.81
CA ASN A 44 -35.89 -1.59 21.31
C ASN A 44 -34.84 -1.86 20.20
N VAL A 45 -35.20 -1.67 18.96
CA VAL A 45 -34.29 -1.80 17.80
C VAL A 45 -34.11 -0.44 17.12
N ARG A 46 -32.90 -0.16 16.73
CA ARG A 46 -32.54 1.05 15.99
C ARG A 46 -31.71 0.68 14.75
N PHE A 47 -32.09 1.24 13.62
CA PHE A 47 -31.35 1.16 12.37
C PHE A 47 -30.76 2.53 12.06
N THR A 48 -29.50 2.57 11.58
CA THR A 48 -28.89 3.79 11.07
C THR A 48 -28.40 3.53 9.66
N VAL A 49 -28.96 4.24 8.68
CA VAL A 49 -28.57 4.12 7.27
C VAL A 49 -27.37 5.02 7.02
N LEU A 50 -26.17 4.43 6.98
CA LEU A 50 -24.90 5.17 6.85
C LEU A 50 -24.54 5.43 5.39
N THR A 51 -24.77 4.44 4.52
CA THR A 51 -24.69 4.60 3.06
C THR A 51 -25.83 3.79 2.43
N ASP A 52 -25.99 3.83 1.12
CA ASP A 52 -26.95 2.97 0.42
C ASP A 52 -26.64 1.47 0.56
N ARG A 53 -25.44 1.10 1.08
CA ARG A 53 -24.93 -0.27 1.22
C ARG A 53 -24.46 -0.62 2.64
N MET A 54 -24.49 0.32 3.58
CA MET A 54 -24.08 0.13 4.96
C MET A 54 -25.18 0.56 5.92
N ILE A 55 -25.65 -0.39 6.75
CA ILE A 55 -26.69 -0.15 7.76
C ILE A 55 -26.23 -0.66 9.10
N ARG A 56 -26.23 0.21 10.11
CA ARG A 56 -26.04 -0.17 11.52
C ARG A 56 -27.35 -0.74 12.08
N ILE A 57 -27.26 -1.81 12.82
CA ILE A 57 -28.38 -2.53 13.45
C ILE A 57 -28.08 -2.64 14.93
N GLN A 58 -28.92 -2.02 15.76
CA GLN A 58 -28.72 -2.04 17.21
C GLN A 58 -29.98 -2.59 17.90
N TYR A 59 -29.73 -3.32 18.99
CA TYR A 59 -30.77 -3.74 19.92
C TYR A 59 -30.28 -3.47 21.35
N SER A 60 -31.16 -2.88 22.18
CA SER A 60 -30.97 -2.73 23.61
C SER A 60 -32.28 -3.02 24.33
N ALA A 61 -32.26 -3.89 25.32
CA ALA A 61 -33.46 -4.21 26.12
C ALA A 61 -34.05 -2.97 26.82
N THR A 62 -33.25 -1.96 27.06
CA THR A 62 -33.64 -0.69 27.71
C THR A 62 -33.86 0.46 26.71
N ALA A 63 -33.73 0.18 25.41
CA ALA A 63 -33.73 1.19 24.35
C ALA A 63 -32.66 2.31 24.55
N GLN A 64 -31.54 2.00 25.20
CA GLN A 64 -30.38 2.88 25.33
C GLN A 64 -29.33 2.43 24.33
N PHE A 65 -29.04 3.27 23.37
CA PHE A 65 -28.17 2.95 22.26
C PHE A 65 -26.82 3.67 22.41
N GLU A 66 -25.73 2.97 22.13
CA GLU A 66 -24.37 3.53 22.13
C GLU A 66 -24.15 4.43 20.91
N ASP A 67 -23.79 5.68 21.12
CA ASP A 67 -23.46 6.62 20.04
C ASP A 67 -22.05 7.20 20.16
N ARG A 68 -21.31 6.88 21.25
CA ARG A 68 -19.90 7.25 21.34
C ARG A 68 -19.08 6.49 20.31
N ALA A 69 -17.89 6.99 20.00
CA ALA A 69 -16.93 6.27 19.16
C ALA A 69 -16.59 4.90 19.77
N THR A 70 -16.18 3.96 18.94
CA THR A 70 -15.65 2.65 19.33
C THR A 70 -14.27 2.44 18.71
N PHE A 71 -13.65 1.30 18.96
CA PHE A 71 -12.34 0.99 18.36
C PHE A 71 -12.39 0.90 16.83
N ALA A 72 -13.46 0.35 16.29
CA ALA A 72 -13.61 0.19 14.85
C ALA A 72 -14.33 1.36 14.15
N ILE A 73 -15.19 2.09 14.89
CA ILE A 73 -16.08 3.10 14.31
C ILE A 73 -15.96 4.41 15.09
N VAL A 74 -15.49 5.46 14.44
CA VAL A 74 -15.22 6.77 15.03
C VAL A 74 -16.08 7.89 14.45
N ASN A 75 -16.78 7.63 13.34
CA ASN A 75 -17.62 8.62 12.67
C ASN A 75 -18.91 7.97 12.17
N ARG A 76 -20.07 8.59 12.44
CA ARG A 76 -21.36 8.16 11.89
C ARG A 76 -22.13 9.32 11.28
N LYS A 77 -21.61 10.54 11.37
CA LYS A 77 -22.23 11.74 10.80
C LYS A 77 -21.87 11.86 9.32
N LEU A 78 -22.43 10.97 8.54
CA LEU A 78 -22.30 10.98 7.08
C LEU A 78 -23.46 11.75 6.44
N PRO A 79 -23.31 12.20 5.18
CA PRO A 79 -24.43 12.65 4.38
C PRO A 79 -25.52 11.56 4.32
N VAL A 80 -26.75 11.92 4.59
CA VAL A 80 -27.86 10.97 4.62
C VAL A 80 -28.12 10.45 3.21
N PRO A 81 -28.01 9.14 2.96
CA PRO A 81 -28.31 8.57 1.65
C PRO A 81 -29.82 8.61 1.37
N HIS A 82 -30.20 8.48 0.11
CA HIS A 82 -31.60 8.32 -0.24
C HIS A 82 -32.11 6.96 0.29
N PHE A 83 -33.18 6.99 1.09
CA PHE A 83 -33.89 5.79 1.53
C PHE A 83 -35.35 6.10 1.88
N THR A 84 -36.21 5.07 1.90
CA THR A 84 -37.58 5.16 2.31
C THR A 84 -37.89 4.16 3.42
N THR A 85 -38.90 4.46 4.23
CA THR A 85 -39.41 3.58 5.28
C THR A 85 -40.89 3.31 5.07
N GLN A 86 -41.31 2.05 5.30
CA GLN A 86 -42.70 1.64 5.28
C GLN A 86 -42.99 0.74 6.48
N TYR A 87 -44.21 0.78 6.97
CA TYR A 87 -44.70 -0.07 8.05
C TYR A 87 -46.02 -0.76 7.63
N ASP A 88 -46.11 -2.01 7.99
CA ASP A 88 -47.41 -2.69 8.10
C ASP A 88 -47.58 -3.16 9.56
N ASP A 89 -48.68 -3.93 9.82
CA ASP A 89 -48.98 -4.41 11.19
C ASP A 89 -47.89 -5.36 11.75
N THR A 90 -46.99 -5.87 10.94
CA THR A 90 -46.02 -6.91 11.28
C THR A 90 -44.57 -6.47 11.10
N TYR A 91 -44.32 -5.65 10.08
CA TYR A 91 -42.95 -5.36 9.65
C TYR A 91 -42.65 -3.87 9.48
N LEU A 92 -41.41 -3.51 9.74
CA LEU A 92 -40.76 -2.32 9.23
C LEU A 92 -39.97 -2.71 7.99
N TYR A 93 -40.06 -1.90 6.96
CA TYR A 93 -39.24 -1.98 5.74
C TYR A 93 -38.38 -0.73 5.61
N ILE A 94 -37.13 -0.90 5.24
CA ILE A 94 -36.18 0.17 4.90
C ILE A 94 -35.61 -0.17 3.52
N HIS A 95 -35.80 0.73 2.57
CA HIS A 95 -35.33 0.58 1.19
C HIS A 95 -34.33 1.68 0.89
N THR A 96 -33.11 1.32 0.56
CA THR A 96 -32.11 2.20 -0.04
C THR A 96 -32.03 1.95 -1.54
N ASP A 97 -31.18 2.66 -2.25
CA ASP A 97 -30.96 2.39 -3.69
C ASP A 97 -30.32 1.01 -3.94
N SER A 98 -29.76 0.35 -2.93
CA SER A 98 -29.00 -0.91 -3.06
C SER A 98 -29.45 -2.05 -2.14
N ILE A 99 -30.13 -1.76 -1.04
CA ILE A 99 -30.49 -2.72 0.01
C ILE A 99 -31.98 -2.62 0.32
N ASP A 100 -32.62 -3.78 0.48
CA ASP A 100 -33.95 -3.93 1.06
C ASP A 100 -33.83 -4.62 2.42
N LEU A 101 -34.17 -3.94 3.51
CA LEU A 101 -34.25 -4.47 4.85
C LEU A 101 -35.71 -4.65 5.27
N ARG A 102 -36.03 -5.83 5.82
CA ARG A 102 -37.34 -6.15 6.42
C ARG A 102 -37.10 -6.62 7.86
N TYR A 103 -37.70 -5.92 8.82
CA TYR A 103 -37.62 -6.24 10.25
C TYR A 103 -39.00 -6.50 10.82
N LYS A 104 -39.19 -7.66 11.46
CA LYS A 104 -40.40 -7.99 12.20
C LYS A 104 -40.47 -7.23 13.50
N LEU A 105 -41.51 -6.41 13.68
CA LEU A 105 -41.69 -5.58 14.88
C LEU A 105 -41.68 -6.42 16.16
N GLY A 106 -40.91 -5.98 17.16
CA GLY A 106 -40.74 -6.64 18.45
C GLY A 106 -39.83 -7.88 18.46
N SER A 107 -39.23 -8.29 17.34
CA SER A 107 -38.19 -9.33 17.36
C SER A 107 -36.86 -8.79 17.85
N VAL A 108 -36.01 -9.68 18.38
CA VAL A 108 -34.70 -9.35 18.92
C VAL A 108 -33.64 -9.82 17.95
N PRO A 109 -32.89 -8.88 17.30
CA PRO A 109 -31.74 -9.25 16.49
C PRO A 109 -30.64 -9.86 17.36
N LYS A 110 -30.34 -11.13 17.14
CA LYS A 110 -29.25 -11.84 17.81
C LYS A 110 -28.71 -12.95 16.90
N GLU A 111 -27.45 -13.28 17.04
CA GLU A 111 -26.76 -14.25 16.21
C GLU A 111 -27.43 -15.66 16.25
N SER A 112 -28.01 -16.04 17.40
CA SER A 112 -28.71 -17.31 17.54
C SER A 112 -30.05 -17.37 16.82
N ASP A 113 -30.59 -16.22 16.34
CA ASP A 113 -31.87 -16.17 15.63
C ASP A 113 -31.64 -16.33 14.13
N LYS A 114 -31.62 -17.56 13.66
CA LYS A 114 -31.44 -17.91 12.25
C LYS A 114 -32.71 -17.80 11.41
N ASN A 115 -33.70 -17.04 11.86
CA ASN A 115 -35.00 -16.93 11.18
C ASN A 115 -35.05 -15.68 10.27
N PRO A 116 -35.01 -15.83 8.94
CA PRO A 116 -35.07 -14.71 8.02
C PRO A 116 -36.42 -13.95 8.05
N ASN A 117 -37.45 -14.45 8.73
CA ASN A 117 -38.70 -13.72 8.93
C ASN A 117 -38.58 -12.65 10.03
N ASN A 118 -37.63 -12.74 10.94
CA ASN A 118 -37.44 -11.76 12.00
C ASN A 118 -36.61 -10.55 11.53
N LEU A 119 -35.51 -10.77 10.82
CA LEU A 119 -34.73 -9.75 10.17
C LEU A 119 -34.12 -10.33 8.90
N LEU A 120 -34.36 -9.67 7.77
CA LEU A 120 -33.82 -10.07 6.47
C LEU A 120 -33.32 -8.83 5.73
N ILE A 121 -32.13 -8.93 5.21
CA ILE A 121 -31.59 -7.95 4.26
C ILE A 121 -31.37 -8.65 2.92
N THR A 122 -31.82 -8.00 1.85
CA THR A 122 -31.60 -8.47 0.47
C THR A 122 -30.94 -7.37 -0.36
N PHE A 123 -30.11 -7.78 -1.32
CA PHE A 123 -29.42 -6.89 -2.25
C PHE A 123 -29.10 -7.65 -3.55
N GLN A 124 -28.77 -6.92 -4.61
CA GLN A 124 -28.45 -7.51 -5.90
C GLN A 124 -26.95 -7.65 -6.08
N MET A 125 -26.50 -8.79 -6.60
CA MET A 125 -25.11 -9.05 -7.01
C MET A 125 -25.12 -9.92 -8.27
N ASN A 126 -24.55 -9.42 -9.36
CA ASN A 126 -24.43 -10.14 -10.64
C ASN A 126 -25.76 -10.71 -11.16
N GLY A 127 -26.85 -9.97 -10.97
CA GLY A 127 -28.20 -10.39 -11.40
C GLY A 127 -28.92 -11.39 -10.48
N PHE A 128 -28.29 -11.75 -9.34
CA PHE A 128 -28.88 -12.60 -8.32
C PHE A 128 -29.26 -11.82 -7.07
N THR A 129 -30.37 -12.20 -6.43
CA THR A 129 -30.75 -11.66 -5.13
C THR A 129 -30.00 -12.38 -4.01
N CYS A 130 -29.08 -11.69 -3.38
CA CYS A 130 -28.39 -12.13 -2.18
C CYS A 130 -29.23 -11.87 -0.94
N LYS A 131 -29.03 -12.67 0.10
CA LYS A 131 -29.78 -12.58 1.37
C LYS A 131 -28.84 -12.68 2.55
N TRP A 132 -29.06 -11.82 3.53
CA TRP A 132 -28.47 -11.94 4.83
C TRP A 132 -29.55 -11.91 5.93
N TYR A 133 -29.31 -12.64 7.00
CA TYR A 133 -30.10 -12.64 8.23
C TYR A 133 -29.21 -12.99 9.42
N PRO A 134 -29.56 -12.63 10.67
CA PRO A 134 -28.75 -12.95 11.83
C PRO A 134 -28.35 -14.43 11.93
N GLY A 135 -27.10 -14.69 12.32
CA GLY A 135 -26.56 -16.05 12.44
C GLY A 135 -26.31 -16.79 11.12
N LYS A 136 -26.43 -16.11 9.97
CA LYS A 136 -25.94 -16.64 8.69
C LYS A 136 -24.43 -16.58 8.68
N ASP A 137 -23.79 -17.74 8.43
CA ASP A 137 -22.33 -17.82 8.33
C ASP A 137 -21.81 -17.23 7.02
N ASP A 138 -20.68 -16.53 7.09
CA ASP A 138 -19.90 -16.03 5.96
C ASP A 138 -18.70 -16.93 5.69
N ALA A 139 -18.96 -18.12 5.14
CA ALA A 139 -17.92 -19.08 4.75
C ALA A 139 -17.07 -18.63 3.56
N LEU A 140 -17.47 -17.55 2.88
CA LEU A 140 -16.76 -17.00 1.71
C LEU A 140 -16.07 -15.66 2.00
N ASN A 141 -15.92 -15.31 3.28
CA ASN A 141 -15.18 -14.14 3.70
C ASN A 141 -13.73 -14.19 3.19
N LEU A 142 -13.22 -13.09 2.67
CA LEU A 142 -11.89 -13.01 2.11
C LEU A 142 -10.79 -12.80 3.15
N LEU A 143 -11.17 -12.82 4.42
CA LEU A 143 -10.33 -12.67 5.60
C LEU A 143 -9.58 -11.34 5.64
N GLY A 144 -9.02 -11.03 6.77
CA GLY A 144 -8.22 -9.84 7.03
C GLY A 144 -6.76 -10.18 7.31
N THR A 145 -6.31 -9.86 8.50
CA THR A 145 -4.94 -10.10 8.93
C THR A 145 -4.90 -10.71 10.34
N HIS A 146 -3.73 -10.83 10.92
CA HIS A 146 -3.51 -11.40 12.24
C HIS A 146 -2.45 -10.59 13.01
N ARG A 147 -2.50 -10.63 14.34
CA ARG A 147 -1.60 -9.87 15.21
C ARG A 147 -0.12 -10.16 14.93
N THR A 148 0.23 -11.41 14.70
CA THR A 148 1.62 -11.82 14.57
C THR A 148 1.78 -13.13 13.78
N LEU A 149 2.90 -13.22 13.07
CA LEU A 149 3.39 -14.45 12.46
C LEU A 149 4.49 -15.12 13.31
N ASP A 150 4.68 -14.69 14.56
CA ASP A 150 5.66 -15.28 15.46
C ASP A 150 5.46 -16.80 15.55
N THR A 151 6.54 -17.54 15.45
CA THR A 151 6.54 -19.00 15.50
C THR A 151 5.62 -19.70 14.48
N ALA A 152 5.17 -19.00 13.48
CA ALA A 152 4.34 -19.55 12.42
C ALA A 152 5.12 -20.59 11.60
N TRP A 153 4.63 -21.81 11.58
CA TRP A 153 5.15 -22.92 10.82
C TRP A 153 4.20 -23.22 9.65
N GLY A 154 4.49 -22.66 8.46
CA GLY A 154 3.85 -23.10 7.23
C GLY A 154 2.34 -22.86 7.12
N ASP A 155 1.63 -23.77 6.49
CA ASP A 155 0.32 -23.61 5.85
C ASP A 155 -0.89 -23.27 6.74
N ASN A 156 -0.80 -23.39 8.05
CA ASN A 156 -1.93 -23.23 8.97
C ASN A 156 -2.17 -21.79 9.43
N MET A 157 -1.49 -20.81 8.83
CA MET A 157 -1.62 -19.41 9.24
C MET A 157 -2.92 -18.75 8.79
N ARG A 158 -3.55 -19.27 7.74
CA ARG A 158 -4.84 -18.73 7.23
C ARG A 158 -5.96 -18.88 8.25
N ASP A 159 -5.98 -20.00 8.99
CA ASP A 159 -7.01 -20.28 9.97
C ASP A 159 -6.98 -19.30 11.16
N ARG A 160 -5.93 -18.50 11.26
CA ARG A 160 -5.75 -17.48 12.30
C ARG A 160 -6.13 -16.06 11.83
N LEU A 161 -6.42 -15.87 10.55
CA LEU A 161 -6.80 -14.55 10.05
C LEU A 161 -8.22 -14.21 10.50
N GLU A 162 -8.41 -12.99 10.97
CA GLU A 162 -9.73 -12.49 11.30
C GLU A 162 -10.61 -12.31 10.03
N LYS A 163 -11.92 -12.16 10.21
CA LYS A 163 -12.82 -11.83 9.10
C LYS A 163 -12.52 -10.41 8.57
N GLY A 164 -12.45 -10.29 7.24
CA GLY A 164 -12.30 -9.02 6.56
C GLY A 164 -13.64 -8.33 6.29
N LEU A 165 -13.56 -7.09 5.81
CA LEU A 165 -14.72 -6.26 5.44
C LEU A 165 -15.35 -6.67 4.11
N VAL A 166 -14.75 -7.62 3.38
CA VAL A 166 -15.17 -8.05 2.04
C VAL A 166 -15.30 -9.57 1.97
N SER A 167 -16.26 -10.02 1.19
CA SER A 167 -16.59 -11.43 1.03
C SER A 167 -17.07 -11.73 -0.39
N ARG A 168 -16.76 -12.91 -0.90
CA ARG A 168 -17.35 -13.43 -2.14
C ARG A 168 -18.87 -13.68 -2.03
N ALA A 169 -19.40 -13.76 -0.80
CA ALA A 169 -20.85 -13.78 -0.57
C ALA A 169 -21.51 -12.40 -0.81
N GLY A 170 -20.71 -11.35 -1.01
CA GLY A 170 -21.16 -9.99 -1.28
C GLY A 170 -21.57 -9.19 -0.06
N TRP A 171 -21.39 -9.72 1.16
CA TRP A 171 -21.71 -9.05 2.41
C TRP A 171 -20.69 -9.37 3.50
N ALA A 172 -20.57 -8.49 4.47
CA ALA A 172 -19.82 -8.70 5.69
C ALA A 172 -20.52 -8.04 6.88
N ILE A 173 -20.14 -8.42 8.10
CA ILE A 173 -20.64 -7.82 9.34
C ILE A 173 -19.45 -7.33 10.16
N ILE A 174 -19.50 -6.08 10.62
CA ILE A 174 -18.67 -5.61 11.72
C ILE A 174 -19.53 -5.75 12.97
N ASP A 175 -19.09 -6.59 13.91
CA ASP A 175 -19.77 -6.79 15.16
C ASP A 175 -19.08 -5.98 16.25
N GLU A 176 -19.73 -4.91 16.69
CA GLU A 176 -19.33 -4.00 17.79
C GLU A 176 -20.14 -4.26 19.07
N SER A 177 -20.86 -5.38 19.14
CA SER A 177 -21.59 -5.76 20.35
C SER A 177 -20.62 -5.92 21.53
N PRO A 178 -20.91 -5.37 22.70
CA PRO A 178 -19.98 -5.36 23.85
C PRO A 178 -19.52 -6.75 24.32
N LYS A 179 -20.33 -7.78 24.10
CA LYS A 179 -20.01 -9.17 24.46
C LYS A 179 -19.26 -9.95 23.38
N THR A 180 -19.15 -9.42 22.19
CA THR A 180 -18.42 -10.09 21.12
C THR A 180 -16.94 -10.09 21.43
N THR A 181 -16.38 -11.27 21.60
CA THR A 181 -14.94 -11.44 21.79
C THR A 181 -14.28 -11.49 20.42
N ARG A 182 -13.31 -10.62 20.20
CA ARG A 182 -12.44 -10.60 19.03
C ARG A 182 -11.35 -11.66 19.16
N GLU A 183 -10.66 -11.97 18.07
CA GLU A 183 -9.60 -13.00 18.08
C GLU A 183 -8.42 -12.66 19.01
N ASP A 184 -8.16 -11.39 19.27
CA ASP A 184 -7.19 -10.92 20.26
C ASP A 184 -7.70 -11.04 21.72
N GLY A 185 -8.91 -11.55 21.92
CA GLY A 185 -9.55 -11.67 23.23
C GLY A 185 -10.22 -10.39 23.73
N SER A 186 -10.11 -9.27 22.97
CA SER A 186 -10.75 -8.00 23.36
C SER A 186 -12.25 -8.00 23.08
N THR A 187 -12.96 -7.12 23.77
CA THR A 187 -14.35 -6.75 23.47
C THR A 187 -14.44 -5.29 23.07
N SER A 188 -15.58 -4.88 22.56
CA SER A 188 -15.78 -3.49 22.16
C SER A 188 -15.95 -2.58 23.36
N TYR A 189 -15.21 -1.47 23.37
CA TYR A 189 -15.31 -0.38 24.34
C TYR A 189 -15.72 0.91 23.61
N ALA A 190 -16.36 1.80 24.35
CA ALA A 190 -16.62 3.15 23.90
C ALA A 190 -15.39 4.03 24.15
N LEU A 191 -15.20 5.03 23.29
CA LEU A 191 -14.18 6.08 23.43
C LEU A 191 -14.85 7.40 23.80
N LYS A 192 -14.31 8.06 24.81
CA LYS A 192 -14.79 9.34 25.29
C LYS A 192 -13.62 10.26 25.62
N PRO A 193 -13.70 11.56 25.32
CA PRO A 193 -12.69 12.50 25.77
C PRO A 193 -12.60 12.52 27.29
N ASN A 194 -11.38 12.37 27.83
CA ASN A 194 -11.13 12.58 29.26
C ASN A 194 -11.08 14.07 29.61
N LYS A 195 -10.69 14.40 30.84
CA LYS A 195 -10.62 15.80 31.32
C LYS A 195 -9.65 16.69 30.53
N GLU A 196 -8.67 16.08 29.86
CA GLU A 196 -7.66 16.77 29.05
C GLU A 196 -7.99 16.75 27.56
N GLY A 197 -9.13 16.16 27.17
CA GLY A 197 -9.57 16.02 25.78
C GLY A 197 -8.97 14.85 25.04
N PHE A 198 -8.18 13.99 25.72
CA PHE A 198 -7.64 12.79 25.15
C PHE A 198 -8.70 11.69 25.09
N MET A 199 -8.87 11.03 23.95
CA MET A 199 -9.84 9.95 23.78
C MET A 199 -9.44 8.74 24.62
N TRP A 200 -10.26 8.43 25.63
CA TRP A 200 -10.01 7.34 26.57
C TRP A 200 -11.14 6.33 26.55
N TRP A 201 -10.86 5.07 26.93
CA TRP A 201 -11.84 4.02 26.96
C TRP A 201 -12.89 4.23 28.05
N GLU A 202 -14.10 3.74 27.80
CA GLU A 202 -15.20 3.72 28.75
C GLU A 202 -16.09 2.49 28.51
N TYR A 203 -16.73 2.00 29.58
CA TYR A 203 -17.66 0.89 29.42
C TYR A 203 -18.85 1.28 28.54
N PRO A 204 -19.35 0.31 27.73
CA PRO A 204 -20.57 0.52 26.95
C PRO A 204 -21.77 0.87 27.83
N ILE A 205 -22.73 1.63 27.28
CA ILE A 205 -23.95 2.01 28.02
C ILE A 205 -24.79 0.78 28.37
N ASP A 206 -24.92 -0.16 27.44
CA ASP A 206 -25.61 -1.43 27.62
C ASP A 206 -24.68 -2.58 27.25
N PRO A 207 -24.13 -3.31 28.25
CA PRO A 207 -23.21 -4.41 27.99
C PRO A 207 -23.87 -5.62 27.30
N GLU A 208 -25.20 -5.69 27.25
CA GLU A 208 -25.98 -6.75 26.62
C GLU A 208 -26.49 -6.38 25.22
N ALA A 209 -26.14 -5.19 24.73
CA ALA A 209 -26.61 -4.69 23.46
C ALA A 209 -26.08 -5.53 22.28
N THR A 210 -26.87 -5.57 21.21
CA THR A 210 -26.37 -5.92 19.88
C THR A 210 -26.01 -4.65 19.13
N ASP A 211 -24.87 -4.63 18.43
CA ASP A 211 -24.42 -3.50 17.62
C ASP A 211 -23.66 -4.00 16.39
N TRP A 212 -24.35 -4.12 15.28
CA TRP A 212 -23.81 -4.64 14.04
C TRP A 212 -23.84 -3.61 12.93
N TYR A 213 -22.83 -3.68 12.06
CA TYR A 213 -22.79 -2.94 10.81
C TYR A 213 -22.83 -3.94 9.67
N PHE A 214 -23.94 -3.96 8.96
CA PHE A 214 -24.11 -4.75 7.74
C PHE A 214 -23.49 -4.01 6.57
N LEU A 215 -22.65 -4.70 5.79
CA LEU A 215 -21.94 -4.22 4.60
C LEU A 215 -22.45 -5.04 3.40
N GLY A 216 -23.27 -4.46 2.52
CA GLY A 216 -23.90 -5.15 1.39
C GLY A 216 -23.35 -4.66 0.04
N TYR A 217 -22.04 -4.77 -0.18
CA TYR A 217 -21.36 -4.17 -1.35
C TYR A 217 -21.28 -5.08 -2.57
N GLY A 218 -21.76 -6.34 -2.49
CA GLY A 218 -21.52 -7.29 -3.57
C GLY A 218 -20.02 -7.48 -3.78
N HIS A 219 -19.60 -7.47 -5.05
CA HIS A 219 -18.19 -7.51 -5.42
C HIS A 219 -17.54 -6.11 -5.61
N ASN A 220 -18.21 -5.04 -5.16
CA ASN A 220 -17.62 -3.69 -5.17
C ASN A 220 -16.65 -3.51 -3.96
N TYR A 221 -15.60 -4.35 -3.88
CA TYR A 221 -14.69 -4.40 -2.74
C TYR A 221 -14.03 -3.07 -2.44
N LYS A 222 -13.56 -2.36 -3.47
CA LYS A 222 -12.94 -1.04 -3.29
C LYS A 222 -13.92 -0.01 -2.71
N GLN A 223 -15.18 -0.04 -3.12
CA GLN A 223 -16.19 0.85 -2.56
C GLN A 223 -16.47 0.52 -1.08
N CYS A 224 -16.53 -0.77 -0.72
CA CYS A 224 -16.67 -1.20 0.67
C CYS A 224 -15.57 -0.62 1.56
N ILE A 225 -14.32 -0.76 1.15
CA ILE A 225 -13.15 -0.22 1.86
C ILE A 225 -13.21 1.31 1.94
N SER A 226 -13.53 1.97 0.83
CA SER A 226 -13.62 3.45 0.81
C SER A 226 -14.77 4.00 1.65
N ASP A 227 -15.87 3.27 1.78
CA ASP A 227 -16.96 3.67 2.67
C ASP A 227 -16.64 3.34 4.14
N TYR A 228 -15.91 2.25 4.39
CA TYR A 228 -15.49 1.94 5.74
C TYR A 228 -14.58 3.02 6.33
N ILE A 229 -13.61 3.56 5.60
CA ILE A 229 -12.76 4.61 6.14
C ILE A 229 -13.50 5.92 6.48
N LYS A 230 -14.70 6.11 5.93
CA LYS A 230 -15.57 7.25 6.32
C LYS A 230 -16.15 7.07 7.73
N VAL A 231 -16.36 5.84 8.15
CA VAL A 231 -16.87 5.52 9.50
C VAL A 231 -15.78 5.05 10.45
N GLY A 232 -14.79 4.31 9.95
CA GLY A 232 -13.67 3.79 10.73
C GLY A 232 -12.50 4.76 10.91
N GLY A 233 -12.53 5.89 10.20
CA GLY A 233 -11.43 6.85 10.13
C GLY A 233 -10.46 6.56 9.00
N ARG A 234 -9.80 7.60 8.49
CA ARG A 234 -8.80 7.49 7.42
C ARG A 234 -7.55 6.74 7.89
N ILE A 235 -6.82 6.19 6.94
CA ILE A 235 -5.47 5.66 7.16
C ILE A 235 -4.49 6.84 7.04
N PRO A 236 -3.85 7.29 8.13
CA PRO A 236 -2.93 8.43 8.05
C PRO A 236 -1.76 8.15 7.10
N LEU A 237 -1.34 9.18 6.36
CA LEU A 237 -0.15 9.08 5.51
C LEU A 237 1.12 9.17 6.38
N PRO A 238 1.95 8.12 6.46
CA PRO A 238 3.18 8.17 7.26
C PRO A 238 4.20 9.18 6.73
N PRO A 239 5.19 9.60 7.54
CA PRO A 239 6.32 10.40 7.07
C PRO A 239 7.07 9.70 5.92
N LYS A 240 7.66 10.47 5.00
CA LYS A 240 8.38 9.91 3.83
C LYS A 240 9.45 8.90 4.18
N TYR A 241 10.25 9.16 5.22
CA TYR A 241 11.36 8.30 5.60
C TYR A 241 10.93 6.86 5.96
N ILE A 242 9.68 6.68 6.37
CA ILE A 242 9.09 5.36 6.66
C ILE A 242 9.10 4.44 5.43
N PHE A 243 8.99 4.99 4.24
CA PHE A 243 8.97 4.22 2.99
C PHE A 243 10.36 3.95 2.40
N GLY A 244 11.42 4.50 2.99
CA GLY A 244 12.80 4.20 2.65
C GLY A 244 13.27 2.83 3.13
N TYR A 245 14.56 2.57 3.05
CA TYR A 245 15.17 1.34 3.54
C TYR A 245 15.50 1.46 5.02
N TRP A 246 15.15 0.43 5.81
CA TRP A 246 15.43 0.31 7.23
C TRP A 246 16.40 -0.83 7.47
N TYR A 247 17.39 -0.57 8.32
CA TYR A 247 18.19 -1.62 8.91
C TYR A 247 17.86 -1.76 10.39
N SER A 248 17.61 -2.97 10.81
CA SER A 248 17.30 -3.35 12.17
C SER A 248 17.93 -4.71 12.47
N ARG A 249 18.39 -4.91 13.68
CA ARG A 249 18.84 -6.22 14.16
C ARG A 249 18.79 -6.26 15.67
N TYR A 250 18.22 -7.32 16.23
CA TYR A 250 18.37 -7.63 17.64
C TYR A 250 19.83 -8.03 17.91
N ALA A 251 20.63 -7.11 18.34
CA ALA A 251 22.06 -7.29 18.65
C ALA A 251 22.53 -6.19 19.60
N ALA A 252 23.43 -6.54 20.51
CA ALA A 252 24.05 -5.61 21.46
C ALA A 252 25.07 -4.68 20.76
N TYR A 253 24.56 -3.80 19.91
CA TYR A 253 25.38 -2.84 19.19
C TYR A 253 25.84 -1.70 20.07
N SER A 254 27.16 -1.44 20.03
CA SER A 254 27.75 -0.25 20.62
C SER A 254 27.54 1.00 19.75
N THR A 255 27.84 2.17 20.31
CA THR A 255 27.94 3.44 19.57
C THR A 255 28.81 3.30 18.31
N ASP A 256 29.94 2.59 18.41
CA ASP A 256 30.86 2.41 17.28
C ASP A 256 30.29 1.48 16.22
N ASP A 257 29.55 0.44 16.61
CA ASP A 257 28.85 -0.45 15.66
C ASP A 257 27.79 0.30 14.85
N PHE A 258 26.95 1.11 15.49
CA PHE A 258 25.97 1.97 14.80
C PHE A 258 26.67 2.96 13.85
N LYS A 259 27.72 3.65 14.31
CA LYS A 259 28.50 4.54 13.46
C LYS A 259 29.17 3.78 12.30
N GLN A 260 29.61 2.53 12.53
CA GLN A 260 30.20 1.71 11.46
C GLN A 260 29.16 1.30 10.41
N ILE A 261 27.94 0.92 10.81
CA ILE A 261 26.86 0.63 9.86
C ILE A 261 26.61 1.85 8.96
N ILE A 262 26.56 3.05 9.54
CA ILE A 262 26.36 4.30 8.78
C ILE A 262 27.49 4.54 7.78
N ARG A 263 28.76 4.40 8.23
CA ARG A 263 29.92 4.50 7.33
C ARG A 263 29.90 3.47 6.21
N ASP A 264 29.45 2.24 6.51
CA ASP A 264 29.40 1.17 5.52
C ASP A 264 28.31 1.44 4.46
N VAL A 265 27.10 1.85 4.84
CA VAL A 265 26.05 2.18 3.84
C VAL A 265 26.49 3.32 2.93
N GLU A 266 27.21 4.31 3.45
CA GLU A 266 27.79 5.39 2.65
C GLU A 266 28.88 4.88 1.70
N LYS A 267 29.84 4.14 2.24
CA LYS A 267 30.94 3.54 1.48
C LYS A 267 30.46 2.69 0.32
N TYR A 268 29.44 1.88 0.56
CA TYR A 268 28.88 0.97 -0.44
C TYR A 268 27.75 1.59 -1.27
N SER A 269 27.44 2.86 -1.06
CA SER A 269 26.36 3.60 -1.74
C SER A 269 25.01 2.86 -1.66
N VAL A 270 24.68 2.41 -0.45
CA VAL A 270 23.37 1.84 -0.10
C VAL A 270 22.52 2.96 0.50
N PRO A 271 21.39 3.33 -0.10
CA PRO A 271 20.47 4.28 0.51
C PRO A 271 19.88 3.69 1.81
N MET A 272 19.70 4.54 2.85
CA MET A 272 19.05 4.13 4.10
C MET A 272 18.44 5.36 4.79
N ASP A 273 17.22 5.21 5.30
CA ASP A 273 16.49 6.27 6.00
C ASP A 273 16.29 5.98 7.48
N VAL A 274 16.24 4.71 7.89
CA VAL A 274 15.96 4.34 9.29
C VAL A 274 16.99 3.31 9.78
N LEU A 275 17.51 3.55 10.98
CA LEU A 275 18.37 2.64 11.72
C LEU A 275 17.77 2.43 13.12
N ILE A 276 17.25 1.23 13.37
CA ILE A 276 16.59 0.89 14.63
C ILE A 276 17.60 0.52 15.70
N MET A 277 17.37 0.99 16.92
CA MET A 277 18.02 0.51 18.13
C MET A 277 17.07 -0.51 18.79
N ASP A 278 17.43 -1.78 18.68
CA ASP A 278 16.67 -2.88 19.25
C ASP A 278 16.96 -3.05 20.74
N MET A 279 16.28 -3.93 21.41
CA MET A 279 16.15 -4.01 22.87
C MET A 279 17.44 -3.89 23.71
N ASP A 280 18.60 -4.21 23.18
CA ASP A 280 19.88 -4.02 23.90
C ASP A 280 20.25 -2.52 24.10
N TRP A 281 19.42 -1.56 23.58
CA TRP A 281 19.62 -0.13 23.85
C TRP A 281 19.38 0.21 25.32
N HIS A 282 18.54 -0.56 26.02
CA HIS A 282 18.22 -0.34 27.43
C HIS A 282 19.04 -1.25 28.35
N LYS A 283 18.98 -0.96 29.65
CA LYS A 283 19.59 -1.76 30.72
C LYS A 283 18.96 -3.15 30.79
N ASP A 284 19.35 -3.90 31.79
CA ASP A 284 18.98 -5.30 32.03
C ASP A 284 17.47 -5.59 31.90
N GLY A 285 17.19 -6.82 31.53
CA GLY A 285 15.85 -7.38 31.47
C GLY A 285 15.23 -7.37 30.06
N TRP A 286 14.02 -7.88 29.96
CA TRP A 286 13.20 -7.89 28.74
C TRP A 286 12.52 -6.54 28.53
N THR A 287 11.90 -6.01 29.59
CA THR A 287 11.38 -4.64 29.63
C THR A 287 12.45 -3.71 30.18
N GLY A 288 12.70 -2.60 29.50
CA GLY A 288 13.66 -1.60 29.96
C GLY A 288 13.32 -0.21 29.43
N TRP A 289 13.64 0.79 30.27
CA TRP A 289 13.32 2.18 30.06
C TRP A 289 14.54 3.12 30.14
N SER A 290 15.70 2.61 30.50
CA SER A 290 16.91 3.39 30.71
C SER A 290 18.05 2.97 29.81
N TRP A 291 18.79 3.92 29.28
CA TRP A 291 19.91 3.67 28.38
C TRP A 291 20.95 2.72 28.95
N ASN A 292 21.35 1.74 28.17
CA ASN A 292 22.53 0.91 28.42
C ASN A 292 23.79 1.69 28.10
N THR A 293 24.29 2.44 29.10
CA THR A 293 25.45 3.29 28.92
C THR A 293 26.76 2.52 28.72
N ASN A 294 26.76 1.20 28.93
CA ASN A 294 27.92 0.35 28.60
C ASN A 294 28.08 0.21 27.08
N LEU A 295 26.97 0.17 26.35
CA LEU A 295 26.95 0.09 24.89
C LEU A 295 26.85 1.48 24.25
N ILE A 296 26.03 2.36 24.82
CA ILE A 296 25.73 3.69 24.30
C ILE A 296 26.00 4.73 25.39
N PRO A 297 27.28 5.08 25.63
CA PRO A 297 27.66 6.00 26.71
C PRO A 297 27.07 7.41 26.58
N ASN A 298 26.83 7.85 25.36
CA ASN A 298 26.24 9.15 25.06
C ASN A 298 25.16 9.02 24.00
N PRO A 299 23.91 8.69 24.36
CA PRO A 299 22.81 8.51 23.42
C PRO A 299 22.53 9.76 22.58
N GLN A 300 22.58 10.94 23.18
CA GLN A 300 22.37 12.22 22.49
C GLN A 300 23.36 12.42 21.34
N GLU A 301 24.62 12.10 21.54
CA GLU A 301 25.67 12.20 20.51
C GLU A 301 25.40 11.23 19.37
N LEU A 302 25.03 9.98 19.70
CA LEU A 302 24.74 8.96 18.68
C LEU A 302 23.53 9.36 17.82
N ILE A 303 22.43 9.79 18.43
CA ILE A 303 21.23 10.22 17.71
C ILE A 303 21.55 11.46 16.86
N THR A 304 22.28 12.41 17.41
CA THR A 304 22.73 13.59 16.64
C THR A 304 23.57 13.18 15.43
N TYR A 305 24.47 12.22 15.59
CA TYR A 305 25.27 11.66 14.50
C TYR A 305 24.38 11.00 13.43
N MET A 306 23.38 10.19 13.82
CA MET A 306 22.41 9.59 12.90
C MET A 306 21.68 10.67 12.09
N HIS A 307 21.16 11.70 12.75
CA HIS A 307 20.44 12.80 12.11
C HIS A 307 21.33 13.63 11.16
N GLN A 308 22.60 13.86 11.51
CA GLN A 308 23.56 14.51 10.60
C GLN A 308 23.75 13.70 9.30
N HIS A 309 23.63 12.37 9.40
CA HIS A 309 23.66 11.46 8.26
C HIS A 309 22.29 11.20 7.63
N ARG A 310 21.25 11.96 8.03
CA ARG A 310 19.87 11.86 7.50
C ARG A 310 19.18 10.54 7.82
N ILE A 311 19.56 9.89 8.89
CA ILE A 311 19.01 8.63 9.36
C ILE A 311 18.14 8.90 10.57
N ARG A 312 16.91 8.38 10.55
CA ARG A 312 15.96 8.40 11.64
C ARG A 312 16.13 7.15 12.50
N THR A 313 15.70 7.23 13.76
CA THR A 313 15.82 6.11 14.68
C THR A 313 14.57 5.92 15.52
N ALA A 314 14.28 4.67 15.85
CA ALA A 314 13.30 4.28 16.85
C ALA A 314 13.94 3.38 17.89
N LEU A 315 13.36 3.39 19.08
CA LEU A 315 13.70 2.45 20.14
C LEU A 315 12.63 1.38 20.23
N ASN A 316 13.07 0.12 20.34
CA ASN A 316 12.19 -1.01 20.59
C ASN A 316 11.75 -0.99 22.06
N LEU A 317 10.46 -1.23 22.30
CA LEU A 317 9.84 -1.27 23.62
C LEU A 317 9.08 -2.57 23.84
N HIS A 318 9.29 -3.20 25.01
CA HIS A 318 8.55 -4.33 25.54
C HIS A 318 7.95 -3.95 26.91
N PRO A 319 6.85 -3.21 26.97
CA PRO A 319 6.43 -2.48 28.16
C PRO A 319 5.81 -3.34 29.27
N ALA A 320 5.40 -4.57 28.98
CA ALA A 320 4.47 -5.34 29.82
C ALA A 320 4.93 -5.65 31.26
N ASP A 321 6.24 -5.66 31.54
CA ASP A 321 6.74 -5.93 32.91
C ASP A 321 6.76 -4.67 33.79
N GLY A 322 6.31 -3.51 33.26
CA GLY A 322 6.24 -2.26 34.01
C GLY A 322 7.62 -1.57 34.16
N VAL A 323 7.81 -0.81 35.24
CA VAL A 323 9.03 -0.01 35.50
C VAL A 323 9.75 -0.51 36.74
N ALA A 324 10.89 -1.17 36.55
CA ALA A 324 11.68 -1.73 37.63
C ALA A 324 12.45 -0.65 38.42
N SER A 325 12.79 -0.91 39.69
CA SER A 325 13.43 0.06 40.57
C SER A 325 14.86 0.45 40.19
N HIS A 326 15.49 -0.26 39.23
CA HIS A 326 16.82 0.07 38.71
C HIS A 326 16.81 1.10 37.57
N GLU A 327 15.61 1.46 37.09
CA GLU A 327 15.45 2.41 36.00
C GLU A 327 15.82 3.84 36.42
N ASP A 328 16.44 4.60 35.54
CA ASP A 328 17.02 5.91 35.87
C ASP A 328 16.00 6.93 36.40
N TYR A 329 14.76 6.85 35.94
CA TYR A 329 13.68 7.78 36.34
C TYR A 329 12.59 7.11 37.16
N TYR A 330 12.87 5.92 37.74
CA TYR A 330 11.93 5.20 38.59
C TYR A 330 11.41 6.04 39.75
N ASP A 331 12.28 6.73 40.50
CA ASP A 331 11.89 7.55 41.64
C ASP A 331 11.04 8.76 41.25
N GLU A 332 11.32 9.34 40.07
CA GLU A 332 10.50 10.42 39.51
C GLU A 332 9.10 9.93 39.19
N MET A 333 8.98 8.78 38.49
CA MET A 333 7.69 8.19 38.13
C MET A 333 6.93 7.68 39.35
N LYS A 334 7.60 7.03 40.28
CA LYS A 334 7.05 6.61 41.57
C LYS A 334 6.38 7.77 42.31
N LYS A 335 7.06 8.91 42.37
CA LYS A 335 6.52 10.13 43.01
C LYS A 335 5.34 10.72 42.24
N GLU A 336 5.42 10.77 40.91
CA GLU A 336 4.33 11.24 40.05
C GLU A 336 3.05 10.43 40.27
N LEU A 337 3.18 9.10 40.45
CA LEU A 337 2.08 8.17 40.70
C LEU A 337 1.62 8.13 42.16
N GLY A 338 2.24 8.92 43.08
CA GLY A 338 1.84 8.99 44.48
C GLY A 338 2.20 7.76 45.32
N TYR A 339 3.14 6.91 44.87
CA TYR A 339 3.67 5.82 45.66
C TYR A 339 4.51 6.34 46.86
N PRO A 340 4.55 5.66 48.00
CA PRO A 340 5.34 6.08 49.14
C PRO A 340 6.85 6.01 48.86
N ASP A 341 7.64 6.89 49.49
CA ASP A 341 9.09 7.00 49.25
C ASP A 341 9.84 5.69 49.44
N ASN A 342 9.37 4.85 50.40
CA ASN A 342 9.97 3.55 50.66
C ASN A 342 9.50 2.41 49.74
N TYR A 343 8.69 2.69 48.74
CA TYR A 343 8.28 1.71 47.72
C TYR A 343 9.45 1.39 46.82
N THR A 344 9.82 0.12 46.64
CA THR A 344 10.96 -0.35 45.87
C THR A 344 10.63 -1.48 44.89
N ALA A 345 9.37 -1.92 44.87
CA ALA A 345 8.94 -2.92 43.90
C ALA A 345 8.74 -2.32 42.52
N THR A 346 8.68 -3.14 41.49
CA THR A 346 8.34 -2.72 40.13
C THR A 346 7.01 -1.99 40.12
N LEU A 347 6.94 -0.84 39.46
CA LEU A 347 5.68 -0.18 39.14
C LEU A 347 4.98 -0.99 38.06
N PRO A 348 3.83 -1.64 38.33
CA PRO A 348 3.18 -2.51 37.38
C PRO A 348 2.78 -1.76 36.11
N TRP A 349 2.85 -2.45 34.98
CA TRP A 349 2.33 -1.90 33.73
C TRP A 349 0.81 -1.70 33.82
N ALA A 350 0.34 -0.52 33.51
CA ALA A 350 -1.06 -0.14 33.60
C ALA A 350 -1.44 0.82 32.46
N VAL A 351 -1.46 0.28 31.23
CA VAL A 351 -1.76 1.08 30.02
C VAL A 351 -3.20 1.60 30.02
N GLU A 352 -4.09 0.96 30.76
CA GLU A 352 -5.49 1.36 30.94
C GLU A 352 -5.65 2.56 31.89
N ASP A 353 -4.63 2.88 32.68
CA ASP A 353 -4.60 4.01 33.59
C ASP A 353 -3.98 5.24 32.91
N TYR A 354 -4.77 6.30 32.76
CA TYR A 354 -4.33 7.53 32.10
C TYR A 354 -3.20 8.23 32.85
N ASP A 355 -3.26 8.27 34.19
CA ASP A 355 -2.22 8.92 34.99
C ASP A 355 -0.90 8.14 34.91
N TYR A 356 -0.94 6.80 34.82
CA TYR A 356 0.21 5.96 34.57
C TYR A 356 0.83 6.25 33.21
N MET A 357 0.03 6.27 32.15
CA MET A 357 0.55 6.57 30.80
C MET A 357 1.12 7.98 30.71
N LYS A 358 0.48 8.94 31.32
CA LYS A 358 1.00 10.30 31.41
C LYS A 358 2.35 10.37 32.16
N ALA A 359 2.50 9.61 33.26
CA ALA A 359 3.74 9.54 34.03
C ALA A 359 4.86 8.91 33.21
N ILE A 360 4.60 7.80 32.47
CA ILE A 360 5.66 7.14 31.66
C ILE A 360 6.11 8.03 30.50
N PHE A 361 5.18 8.69 29.81
CA PHE A 361 5.55 9.66 28.78
C PHE A 361 6.37 10.82 29.36
N LYS A 362 5.94 11.40 30.46
CA LYS A 362 6.63 12.54 31.10
C LYS A 362 8.03 12.15 31.62
N CYS A 363 8.13 11.06 32.36
CA CYS A 363 9.37 10.71 33.09
C CYS A 363 10.42 10.05 32.18
N PHE A 364 10.03 9.30 31.17
CA PHE A 364 10.93 8.55 30.29
C PHE A 364 10.88 9.05 28.85
N LEU A 365 9.78 8.81 28.16
CA LEU A 365 9.72 8.88 26.71
C LEU A 365 9.96 10.30 26.18
N ARG A 366 9.39 11.30 26.83
CA ARG A 366 9.55 12.70 26.43
C ARG A 366 11.00 13.16 26.47
N LYS A 367 11.78 12.66 27.43
CA LYS A 367 13.22 12.97 27.53
C LYS A 367 13.98 12.37 26.33
N TYR A 368 13.59 11.20 25.88
CA TYR A 368 14.23 10.54 24.74
C TYR A 368 13.82 11.17 23.40
N GLU A 369 12.57 11.59 23.29
CA GLU A 369 12.12 12.40 22.16
C GLU A 369 12.87 13.74 22.07
N GLN A 370 13.12 14.38 23.20
CA GLN A 370 13.97 15.58 23.27
C GLN A 370 15.43 15.32 22.90
N MET A 371 15.94 14.10 23.10
CA MET A 371 17.24 13.67 22.57
C MET A 371 17.22 13.42 21.06
N GLY A 372 16.03 13.31 20.45
CA GLY A 372 15.86 13.12 19.01
C GLY A 372 15.36 11.75 18.60
N VAL A 373 14.86 10.90 19.51
CA VAL A 373 14.15 9.68 19.11
C VAL A 373 12.95 10.07 18.24
N ASP A 374 12.90 9.53 17.02
CA ASP A 374 11.92 9.95 16.02
C ASP A 374 10.55 9.30 16.25
N PHE A 375 10.52 8.02 16.58
CA PHE A 375 9.28 7.26 16.83
C PHE A 375 9.53 6.04 17.70
N TRP A 376 8.46 5.31 18.09
CA TRP A 376 8.50 4.17 19.00
C TRP A 376 8.16 2.89 18.27
N TRP A 377 8.88 1.80 18.58
CA TRP A 377 8.55 0.46 18.17
C TRP A 377 7.96 -0.32 19.35
N LEU A 378 6.62 -0.51 19.32
CA LEU A 378 5.86 -1.28 20.28
C LEU A 378 5.87 -2.76 19.85
N ASP A 379 6.72 -3.54 20.46
CA ASP A 379 6.96 -4.92 20.08
C ASP A 379 6.15 -5.91 20.93
N TRP A 380 6.51 -7.17 20.87
CA TRP A 380 5.96 -8.28 21.62
C TRP A 380 5.95 -8.00 23.13
N GLN A 381 5.41 -8.91 23.95
CA GLN A 381 5.26 -8.79 25.40
C GLN A 381 4.21 -7.76 25.87
N GLN A 382 3.36 -7.35 24.99
CA GLN A 382 2.07 -6.80 25.38
C GLN A 382 1.15 -7.97 25.69
N HIS A 383 0.52 -7.98 26.84
CA HIS A 383 -0.48 -9.00 27.14
C HIS A 383 -1.67 -8.89 26.17
N LEU A 384 -2.40 -9.99 25.97
CA LEU A 384 -3.59 -9.93 25.12
C LEU A 384 -4.67 -9.07 25.75
N LEU A 385 -4.83 -9.16 27.09
CA LEU A 385 -5.83 -8.42 27.84
C LEU A 385 -5.20 -7.75 29.06
N VAL A 386 -5.67 -6.57 29.40
CA VAL A 386 -5.19 -5.76 30.51
C VAL A 386 -5.89 -6.17 31.81
N ASN A 387 -5.14 -6.52 32.86
CA ASN A 387 -5.59 -6.64 34.25
C ASN A 387 -6.97 -7.32 34.47
N ASN A 388 -7.22 -8.45 33.81
CA ASN A 388 -8.50 -9.16 33.79
C ASN A 388 -9.66 -8.40 33.11
N MET A 389 -9.39 -7.31 32.46
CA MET A 389 -10.34 -6.64 31.57
C MET A 389 -10.32 -7.31 30.19
N THR A 390 -11.36 -7.07 29.42
CA THR A 390 -11.43 -7.48 28.00
C THR A 390 -10.95 -6.38 27.06
N LEU A 391 -10.15 -5.44 27.56
CA LEU A 391 -9.51 -4.39 26.76
C LEU A 391 -8.26 -4.94 26.08
N GLY A 392 -8.20 -4.91 24.76
CA GLY A 392 -7.05 -5.37 23.98
C GLY A 392 -5.83 -4.45 24.20
N GLU A 393 -4.82 -4.97 24.88
CA GLU A 393 -3.63 -4.18 25.23
C GLU A 393 -2.88 -3.69 23.99
N THR A 394 -2.75 -4.53 22.98
CA THR A 394 -2.05 -4.15 21.73
C THR A 394 -2.73 -2.97 21.05
N PHE A 395 -4.06 -3.02 20.89
CA PHE A 395 -4.81 -1.90 20.31
C PHE A 395 -4.64 -0.64 21.18
N TRP A 396 -4.73 -0.82 22.52
CA TRP A 396 -4.71 0.30 23.43
C TRP A 396 -3.33 0.97 23.52
N CYS A 397 -2.24 0.20 23.48
CA CYS A 397 -0.89 0.75 23.33
C CYS A 397 -0.75 1.54 22.03
N ASN A 398 -1.23 0.97 20.91
CA ASN A 398 -1.17 1.67 19.62
C ASN A 398 -1.90 3.01 19.69
N HIS A 399 -3.12 3.02 20.26
CA HIS A 399 -3.91 4.23 20.45
C HIS A 399 -3.17 5.26 21.30
N THR A 400 -2.72 4.87 22.50
CA THR A 400 -2.12 5.80 23.45
C THR A 400 -0.81 6.41 22.94
N PHE A 401 0.07 5.62 22.34
CA PHE A 401 1.35 6.10 21.81
C PHE A 401 1.17 6.97 20.57
N PHE A 402 0.27 6.59 19.66
CA PHE A 402 0.01 7.38 18.46
C PHE A 402 -0.65 8.73 18.79
N GLU A 403 -1.67 8.71 19.64
CA GLU A 403 -2.40 9.91 20.05
C GLU A 403 -1.53 10.83 20.93
N ASP A 404 -0.64 10.27 21.75
CA ASP A 404 0.34 11.07 22.47
C ASP A 404 1.27 11.82 21.51
N MET A 405 1.82 11.12 20.52
CA MET A 405 2.67 11.76 19.51
C MET A 405 1.90 12.84 18.74
N ARG A 406 0.68 12.54 18.31
CA ARG A 406 -0.18 13.49 17.59
C ARG A 406 -0.47 14.76 18.40
N THR A 407 -0.64 14.61 19.71
CA THR A 407 -1.02 15.70 20.61
C THR A 407 0.17 16.52 21.09
N ASN A 408 1.27 15.85 21.43
CA ASN A 408 2.43 16.45 22.07
C ASN A 408 3.60 16.78 21.12
N ARG A 409 3.51 16.31 19.87
CA ARG A 409 4.46 16.61 18.78
C ARG A 409 3.71 17.01 17.49
N PRO A 410 2.79 18.00 17.56
CA PRO A 410 1.88 18.34 16.47
C PRO A 410 2.58 18.87 15.21
N GLU A 411 3.84 19.32 15.35
CA GLU A 411 4.70 19.72 14.24
C GLU A 411 5.19 18.53 13.38
N LEU A 412 5.04 17.31 13.87
CA LEU A 412 5.43 16.09 13.18
C LEU A 412 4.21 15.31 12.71
N ARG A 413 4.39 14.57 11.63
CA ARG A 413 3.45 13.55 11.19
C ARG A 413 3.58 12.34 12.11
N PRO A 414 2.52 11.97 12.86
CA PRO A 414 2.61 10.91 13.86
C PRO A 414 2.82 9.54 13.18
N VAL A 415 3.64 8.74 13.81
CA VAL A 415 3.92 7.35 13.38
C VAL A 415 4.43 6.53 14.55
N ILE A 416 3.98 5.29 14.63
CA ILE A 416 4.50 4.26 15.53
C ILE A 416 4.76 2.99 14.72
N TYR A 417 5.58 2.10 15.24
CA TYR A 417 5.82 0.80 14.64
C TYR A 417 5.32 -0.27 15.61
N HIS A 418 4.32 -1.06 15.20
CA HIS A 418 3.55 -1.87 16.14
C HIS A 418 2.97 -3.14 15.50
N ARG A 419 2.28 -3.94 16.30
CA ARG A 419 1.56 -5.13 15.85
C ARG A 419 0.09 -4.83 15.62
N TRP A 420 -0.59 -5.65 14.82
CA TRP A 420 -2.03 -5.55 14.59
C TRP A 420 -2.81 -5.74 15.89
N GLY A 421 -3.69 -4.83 16.23
CA GLY A 421 -4.52 -4.83 17.43
C GLY A 421 -6.03 -4.98 17.16
N GLY A 422 -6.42 -5.38 15.95
CA GLY A 422 -7.82 -5.52 15.56
C GLY A 422 -8.34 -4.37 14.69
N LEU A 423 -9.57 -4.52 14.19
CA LEU A 423 -10.19 -3.54 13.32
C LEU A 423 -10.23 -2.15 13.97
N GLY A 424 -9.76 -1.15 13.27
CA GLY A 424 -9.52 0.20 13.80
C GLY A 424 -8.05 0.57 13.97
N SER A 425 -7.13 -0.42 14.08
CA SER A 425 -5.69 -0.16 14.19
C SER A 425 -5.07 0.48 12.96
N HIS A 426 -5.76 0.49 11.81
CA HIS A 426 -5.32 1.19 10.60
C HIS A 426 -5.14 2.72 10.81
N ARG A 427 -5.78 3.27 11.86
CA ARG A 427 -5.61 4.68 12.23
C ARG A 427 -4.26 5.01 12.86
N TYR A 428 -3.51 3.99 13.25
CA TYR A 428 -2.24 4.12 13.96
C TYR A 428 -1.09 3.48 13.16
N PRO A 429 -0.75 3.97 11.94
CA PRO A 429 0.31 3.36 11.16
C PRO A 429 1.65 3.46 11.92
N ILE A 430 2.52 2.48 11.73
CA ILE A 430 2.62 1.36 10.78
C ILE A 430 2.75 0.04 11.53
N GLY A 431 2.50 -1.09 10.83
CA GLY A 431 2.55 -2.40 11.45
C GLY A 431 3.75 -3.26 11.05
N PHE A 432 4.05 -4.29 11.85
CA PHE A 432 4.92 -5.39 11.45
C PHE A 432 4.37 -6.75 11.89
N SER A 433 4.78 -7.81 11.19
CA SER A 433 4.19 -9.14 11.35
C SER A 433 4.88 -10.02 12.40
N GLY A 434 5.89 -9.50 13.11
CA GLY A 434 6.59 -10.24 14.17
C GLY A 434 7.72 -11.15 13.65
N ASP A 435 8.18 -12.05 14.50
CA ASP A 435 9.40 -12.86 14.38
C ASP A 435 9.23 -14.05 13.43
N THR A 436 9.33 -13.80 12.15
CA THR A 436 9.16 -14.82 11.11
C THR A 436 10.40 -15.70 10.94
N PHE A 437 10.21 -16.92 10.42
CA PHE A 437 11.31 -17.82 10.11
C PHE A 437 11.95 -17.50 8.76
N SER A 438 13.29 -17.58 8.68
CA SER A 438 14.07 -17.47 7.45
C SER A 438 13.89 -18.73 6.58
N LYS A 439 12.77 -18.79 5.83
CA LYS A 439 12.38 -19.94 4.99
C LYS A 439 11.66 -19.48 3.73
N TRP A 440 11.76 -20.27 2.68
CA TRP A 440 11.04 -20.10 1.43
C TRP A 440 9.52 -20.11 1.59
N THR A 441 9.00 -20.99 2.45
CA THR A 441 7.56 -21.07 2.75
C THR A 441 7.03 -19.81 3.45
N THR A 442 7.83 -19.17 4.30
CA THR A 442 7.49 -17.89 4.91
C THR A 442 7.38 -16.81 3.84
N LEU A 443 8.38 -16.72 2.95
CA LEU A 443 8.34 -15.74 1.85
C LEU A 443 7.11 -15.93 0.97
N GLY A 444 6.75 -17.17 0.61
CA GLY A 444 5.57 -17.49 -0.19
C GLY A 444 4.26 -17.01 0.48
N TYR A 445 4.15 -17.24 1.80
CA TYR A 445 2.97 -16.82 2.54
C TYR A 445 2.86 -15.28 2.66
N LEU A 446 3.98 -14.58 2.79
CA LEU A 446 3.98 -13.12 2.96
C LEU A 446 3.39 -12.38 1.75
N ALA A 447 3.50 -12.91 0.54
CA ALA A 447 2.90 -12.30 -0.64
C ALA A 447 1.37 -12.21 -0.53
N TYR A 448 0.72 -13.30 -0.10
CA TYR A 448 -0.70 -13.35 0.23
C TYR A 448 -1.02 -12.44 1.44
N PHE A 449 -0.31 -12.64 2.55
CA PHE A 449 -0.59 -11.95 3.81
C PHE A 449 -0.52 -10.43 3.70
N THR A 450 0.48 -9.91 2.97
CA THR A 450 0.67 -8.47 2.78
C THR A 450 -0.51 -7.82 2.05
N SER A 451 -0.96 -8.42 0.95
CA SER A 451 -2.06 -7.88 0.15
C SER A 451 -3.41 -8.06 0.85
N ASN A 452 -3.60 -9.19 1.55
CA ASN A 452 -4.86 -9.54 2.21
C ASN A 452 -5.20 -8.60 3.38
N ALA A 453 -4.20 -8.03 4.06
CA ALA A 453 -4.41 -7.04 5.13
C ALA A 453 -5.16 -5.78 4.65
N SER A 454 -5.21 -5.52 3.34
CA SER A 454 -6.03 -4.45 2.75
C SER A 454 -7.53 -4.67 2.99
N ASN A 455 -7.98 -5.91 3.22
CA ASN A 455 -9.38 -6.24 3.54
C ASN A 455 -9.85 -5.72 4.91
N VAL A 456 -8.92 -5.25 5.75
CA VAL A 456 -9.18 -4.59 7.04
C VAL A 456 -8.51 -3.22 7.13
N CYS A 457 -8.17 -2.61 5.98
CA CYS A 457 -7.51 -1.32 5.86
C CYS A 457 -6.11 -1.25 6.49
N TYR A 458 -5.55 -2.36 6.97
CA TYR A 458 -4.22 -2.39 7.59
C TYR A 458 -3.11 -2.53 6.54
N THR A 459 -2.94 -1.49 5.76
CA THR A 459 -2.21 -1.51 4.49
C THR A 459 -0.71 -1.29 4.62
N TYR A 460 -0.24 -0.72 5.74
CA TYR A 460 1.18 -0.41 5.94
C TYR A 460 1.88 -1.49 6.77
N TRP A 461 2.09 -2.66 6.16
CA TRP A 461 2.81 -3.76 6.74
C TRP A 461 4.32 -3.70 6.54
N GLY A 462 5.06 -3.97 7.61
CA GLY A 462 6.46 -4.35 7.59
C GLY A 462 6.65 -5.83 7.92
N HIS A 463 7.66 -6.43 7.34
CA HIS A 463 8.06 -7.80 7.64
C HIS A 463 9.55 -7.84 7.95
N ASP A 464 9.99 -8.89 8.62
CA ASP A 464 11.42 -9.13 8.81
C ASP A 464 12.01 -9.68 7.51
N ILE A 465 12.41 -8.77 6.59
CA ILE A 465 12.97 -9.17 5.31
C ILE A 465 14.23 -10.00 5.53
N GLY A 466 14.17 -11.24 5.03
CA GLY A 466 15.16 -12.29 5.23
C GLY A 466 14.81 -13.25 6.36
N GLY A 467 13.78 -12.95 7.16
CA GLY A 467 13.34 -13.70 8.34
C GLY A 467 14.10 -13.35 9.60
N HIS A 468 13.40 -13.32 10.74
CA HIS A 468 13.97 -12.97 12.05
C HIS A 468 14.85 -14.09 12.58
N GLN A 469 14.41 -15.34 12.53
CA GLN A 469 15.04 -16.47 13.19
C GLN A 469 15.08 -17.74 12.32
N GLY A 470 15.90 -18.70 12.76
CA GLY A 470 16.10 -19.96 12.05
C GLY A 470 16.79 -19.78 10.71
N GLY A 471 17.06 -20.87 10.03
CA GLY A 471 17.73 -20.85 8.73
C GLY A 471 19.24 -20.59 8.83
N ARG A 472 19.81 -20.25 7.67
CA ARG A 472 21.22 -19.87 7.50
C ARG A 472 21.30 -18.71 6.54
N ASN A 473 22.48 -18.14 6.36
CA ASN A 473 22.74 -17.11 5.35
C ASN A 473 22.56 -17.70 3.93
N ASP A 474 21.30 -17.73 3.49
CA ASP A 474 20.91 -18.10 2.13
C ASP A 474 20.84 -16.84 1.27
N GLN A 475 21.84 -16.70 0.40
CA GLN A 475 21.99 -15.50 -0.44
C GLN A 475 20.86 -15.37 -1.49
N GLU A 476 20.30 -16.50 -1.95
CA GLU A 476 19.19 -16.48 -2.90
C GLU A 476 17.88 -16.09 -2.22
N LEU A 477 17.53 -16.79 -1.13
CA LEU A 477 16.34 -16.47 -0.33
C LEU A 477 16.32 -15.00 0.09
N TYR A 478 17.49 -14.50 0.57
CA TYR A 478 17.59 -13.11 0.98
C TYR A 478 17.39 -12.12 -0.18
N LEU A 479 17.95 -12.42 -1.36
CA LEU A 479 17.72 -11.63 -2.56
C LEU A 479 16.25 -11.63 -2.99
N ARG A 480 15.62 -12.81 -3.06
CA ARG A 480 14.19 -12.92 -3.44
C ARG A 480 13.29 -12.19 -2.45
N TRP A 481 13.63 -12.24 -1.17
CA TRP A 481 12.89 -11.50 -0.15
C TRP A 481 13.07 -9.97 -0.28
N LEU A 482 14.29 -9.51 -0.57
CA LEU A 482 14.53 -8.10 -0.88
C LEU A 482 13.81 -7.65 -2.15
N GLN A 483 13.83 -8.45 -3.22
CA GLN A 483 13.09 -8.17 -4.45
C GLN A 483 11.58 -8.06 -4.21
N PHE A 484 11.00 -8.96 -3.41
CA PHE A 484 9.62 -8.84 -2.93
C PHE A 484 9.42 -7.55 -2.11
N GLY A 485 10.32 -7.29 -1.15
CA GLY A 485 10.27 -6.12 -0.27
C GLY A 485 10.25 -4.77 -1.00
N VAL A 486 10.85 -4.67 -2.19
CA VAL A 486 10.78 -3.46 -3.04
C VAL A 486 9.33 -3.05 -3.27
N TYR A 487 8.42 -4.01 -3.42
CA TYR A 487 7.01 -3.83 -3.73
C TYR A 487 6.11 -4.05 -2.51
N THR A 488 6.62 -3.84 -1.29
CA THR A 488 5.85 -3.84 -0.05
C THR A 488 5.80 -2.43 0.55
N PRO A 489 4.85 -2.12 1.43
CA PRO A 489 4.74 -0.77 2.00
C PRO A 489 5.97 -0.38 2.80
N ILE A 490 6.46 -1.26 3.67
CA ILE A 490 7.61 -1.03 4.56
C ILE A 490 8.76 -1.94 4.15
N PHE A 491 9.95 -1.36 4.02
CA PHE A 491 11.14 -2.03 3.49
C PHE A 491 12.21 -2.14 4.56
N ARG A 492 12.03 -3.09 5.50
CA ARG A 492 12.89 -3.29 6.66
C ARG A 492 13.57 -4.66 6.63
N THR A 493 14.90 -4.70 6.70
CA THR A 493 15.65 -5.93 7.00
C THR A 493 15.83 -6.08 8.50
N HIS A 494 15.60 -7.29 9.02
CA HIS A 494 15.72 -7.55 10.44
C HIS A 494 16.12 -9.01 10.70
N ALA A 495 16.79 -9.25 11.84
CA ALA A 495 17.11 -10.59 12.35
C ALA A 495 17.50 -10.54 13.82
N LEU A 496 17.40 -11.69 14.48
CA LEU A 496 17.98 -11.91 15.79
C LEU A 496 19.51 -11.92 15.75
N LYS A 497 20.17 -11.93 16.92
CA LYS A 497 21.64 -11.85 17.10
C LYS A 497 22.40 -13.16 16.84
N SER A 498 21.93 -14.01 15.93
CA SER A 498 22.66 -15.20 15.51
C SER A 498 23.68 -14.87 14.43
N ASP A 499 24.90 -15.37 14.53
CA ASP A 499 25.92 -15.20 13.51
C ASP A 499 25.56 -15.95 12.20
N ASP A 500 24.67 -16.92 12.27
CA ASP A 500 24.16 -17.65 11.09
C ASP A 500 23.23 -16.81 10.22
N ILE A 501 22.77 -15.65 10.71
CA ILE A 501 21.82 -14.80 10.01
C ILE A 501 22.33 -13.36 9.91
N GLU A 502 22.88 -12.98 8.78
CA GLU A 502 23.35 -11.62 8.49
C GLU A 502 22.29 -10.85 7.68
N ARG A 503 22.14 -9.54 7.95
CA ARG A 503 21.23 -8.66 7.19
C ARG A 503 21.92 -7.45 6.60
N ARG A 504 23.19 -7.23 6.88
CA ARG A 504 24.01 -6.21 6.21
C ARG A 504 24.30 -6.68 4.80
N ILE A 505 23.59 -6.12 3.82
CA ILE A 505 23.64 -6.56 2.41
C ILE A 505 25.05 -6.58 1.83
N TRP A 506 25.96 -5.68 2.32
CA TRP A 506 27.37 -5.62 1.88
C TRP A 506 28.26 -6.75 2.42
N LYS A 507 27.71 -7.66 3.20
CA LYS A 507 28.40 -8.87 3.68
C LYS A 507 28.13 -10.10 2.81
N TYR A 508 27.26 -9.97 1.83
CA TYR A 508 26.87 -11.08 0.96
C TYR A 508 27.67 -11.11 -0.35
N PRO A 509 27.96 -12.31 -0.91
CA PRO A 509 28.63 -12.43 -2.20
C PRO A 509 27.86 -11.79 -3.37
N ASN A 510 26.52 -11.85 -3.32
CA ASN A 510 25.63 -11.25 -4.30
C ASN A 510 25.22 -9.80 -3.92
N PHE A 511 26.12 -9.08 -3.29
CA PHE A 511 25.90 -7.71 -2.83
C PHE A 511 25.39 -6.76 -3.91
N VAL A 512 25.88 -6.92 -5.16
CA VAL A 512 25.47 -6.03 -6.26
C VAL A 512 23.96 -6.14 -6.50
N GLN A 513 23.42 -7.36 -6.56
CA GLN A 513 22.00 -7.59 -6.75
C GLN A 513 21.17 -7.05 -5.55
N LEU A 514 21.64 -7.30 -4.33
CA LEU A 514 20.97 -6.81 -3.12
C LEU A 514 20.93 -5.28 -3.10
N ARG A 515 22.03 -4.62 -3.45
CA ARG A 515 22.09 -3.16 -3.53
C ARG A 515 21.18 -2.59 -4.61
N GLU A 516 21.14 -3.21 -5.79
CA GLU A 516 20.27 -2.73 -6.86
C GLU A 516 18.78 -2.91 -6.51
N ALA A 517 18.40 -3.92 -5.73
CA ALA A 517 17.04 -4.03 -5.18
C ALA A 517 16.73 -2.85 -4.25
N VAL A 518 17.65 -2.51 -3.32
CA VAL A 518 17.47 -1.32 -2.46
C VAL A 518 17.37 -0.04 -3.30
N ARG A 519 18.24 0.14 -4.29
CA ARG A 519 18.22 1.32 -5.17
C ARG A 519 16.95 1.42 -6.00
N LEU A 520 16.40 0.29 -6.45
CA LEU A 520 15.13 0.25 -7.18
C LEU A 520 13.99 0.79 -6.30
N ARG A 521 13.96 0.45 -5.00
CA ARG A 521 13.00 1.02 -4.04
C ARG A 521 13.05 2.55 -4.02
N TYR A 522 14.24 3.14 -3.99
CA TYR A 522 14.42 4.59 -3.99
C TYR A 522 14.04 5.24 -5.32
N ARG A 523 14.34 4.55 -6.42
CA ARG A 523 13.89 5.01 -7.74
C ARG A 523 12.37 4.99 -7.87
N LEU A 524 11.71 3.94 -7.37
CA LEU A 524 10.25 3.77 -7.44
C LEU A 524 9.50 4.64 -6.41
N PHE A 525 10.21 5.33 -5.53
CA PHE A 525 9.62 6.10 -4.43
C PHE A 525 8.48 7.05 -4.85
N PRO A 526 8.57 7.85 -5.92
CA PRO A 526 7.51 8.79 -6.25
C PRO A 526 6.20 8.10 -6.64
N TYR A 527 6.26 6.94 -7.29
CA TYR A 527 5.10 6.10 -7.58
C TYR A 527 4.49 5.53 -6.28
N LEU A 528 5.34 4.99 -5.42
CA LEU A 528 4.94 4.43 -4.13
C LEU A 528 4.29 5.50 -3.24
N TYR A 529 4.88 6.67 -3.13
CA TYR A 529 4.36 7.75 -2.28
C TYR A 529 3.05 8.33 -2.83
N THR A 530 2.89 8.34 -4.15
CA THR A 530 1.61 8.66 -4.80
C THR A 530 0.54 7.62 -4.44
N ALA A 531 0.88 6.32 -4.44
CA ALA A 531 -0.03 5.26 -4.01
C ALA A 531 -0.35 5.35 -2.50
N ALA A 532 0.61 5.78 -1.66
CA ALA A 532 0.36 6.03 -0.24
C ALA A 532 -0.61 7.20 -0.02
N ARG A 533 -0.52 8.27 -0.79
CA ARG A 533 -1.51 9.35 -0.77
C ARG A 533 -2.90 8.86 -1.24
N GLU A 534 -2.96 8.02 -2.25
CA GLU A 534 -4.22 7.40 -2.68
C GLU A 534 -4.82 6.52 -1.59
N THR A 535 -3.99 5.81 -0.83
CA THR A 535 -4.42 5.04 0.35
C THR A 535 -5.06 5.95 1.41
N TYR A 536 -4.47 7.11 1.70
CA TYR A 536 -5.08 8.10 2.59
C TYR A 536 -6.40 8.63 2.06
N ASP A 537 -6.48 8.95 0.76
CA ASP A 537 -7.67 9.54 0.14
C ASP A 537 -8.83 8.52 0.05
N THR A 538 -8.54 7.23 -0.19
CA THR A 538 -9.55 6.24 -0.59
C THR A 538 -9.66 5.02 0.32
N GLY A 539 -8.69 4.78 1.21
CA GLY A 539 -8.57 3.53 1.97
C GLY A 539 -7.98 2.36 1.17
N ILE A 540 -7.85 2.50 -0.15
CA ILE A 540 -7.35 1.42 -1.00
C ILE A 540 -5.84 1.26 -0.82
N GLY A 541 -5.42 0.10 -0.32
CA GLY A 541 -4.02 -0.18 -0.06
C GLY A 541 -3.15 -0.18 -1.31
N MET A 542 -1.86 0.17 -1.14
CA MET A 542 -0.90 0.09 -2.25
C MET A 542 -0.60 -1.36 -2.65
N ASN A 543 -0.61 -2.31 -1.72
CA ASN A 543 -0.63 -3.74 -2.00
C ASN A 543 -2.05 -4.24 -1.88
N ARG A 544 -2.61 -4.77 -2.95
CA ARG A 544 -3.98 -5.23 -2.96
C ARG A 544 -4.15 -6.52 -3.73
N PRO A 545 -5.04 -7.40 -3.26
CA PRO A 545 -5.35 -8.64 -3.94
C PRO A 545 -5.89 -8.39 -5.34
N LEU A 546 -5.64 -9.31 -6.26
CA LEU A 546 -6.07 -9.19 -7.66
C LEU A 546 -7.60 -9.09 -7.80
N TYR A 547 -8.37 -9.66 -6.88
CA TYR A 547 -9.84 -9.60 -6.91
C TYR A 547 -10.41 -8.18 -6.64
N TYR A 548 -9.60 -7.22 -6.18
CA TYR A 548 -10.02 -5.82 -6.13
C TYR A 548 -10.23 -5.21 -7.52
N GLU A 549 -9.46 -5.71 -8.51
CA GLU A 549 -9.51 -5.23 -9.90
C GLU A 549 -10.35 -6.17 -10.79
N TRP A 550 -10.34 -7.49 -10.50
CA TRP A 550 -11.00 -8.54 -11.28
C TRP A 550 -11.87 -9.43 -10.39
N PRO A 551 -12.92 -8.88 -9.75
CA PRO A 551 -13.73 -9.62 -8.78
C PRO A 551 -14.52 -10.78 -9.38
N GLU A 552 -14.80 -10.74 -10.70
CA GLU A 552 -15.56 -11.80 -11.39
C GLU A 552 -14.66 -12.89 -11.99
N GLU A 553 -13.33 -12.71 -11.92
CA GLU A 553 -12.38 -13.66 -12.44
C GLU A 553 -11.96 -14.66 -11.37
N GLY A 554 -12.29 -15.94 -11.56
CA GLY A 554 -11.95 -17.00 -10.60
C GLY A 554 -10.44 -17.10 -10.33
N LYS A 555 -9.60 -16.77 -11.32
CA LYS A 555 -8.14 -16.75 -11.19
C LYS A 555 -7.63 -15.68 -10.22
N ALA A 556 -8.33 -14.57 -10.08
CA ALA A 556 -7.98 -13.51 -9.13
C ALA A 556 -7.98 -13.99 -7.66
N TYR A 557 -8.72 -15.07 -7.38
CA TYR A 557 -8.77 -15.73 -6.07
C TYR A 557 -7.86 -16.96 -5.97
N GLN A 558 -7.36 -17.48 -7.09
CA GLN A 558 -6.45 -18.63 -7.14
C GLN A 558 -4.99 -18.21 -7.09
N PHE A 559 -4.66 -17.07 -7.72
CA PHE A 559 -3.32 -16.48 -7.74
C PHE A 559 -3.19 -15.41 -6.64
N GLU A 560 -3.48 -15.79 -5.41
CA GLU A 560 -3.54 -14.91 -4.25
C GLU A 560 -2.18 -14.43 -3.75
N ASP A 561 -1.11 -15.03 -4.23
CA ASP A 561 0.29 -14.68 -4.02
C ASP A 561 0.84 -13.73 -5.12
N GLU A 562 -0.02 -13.33 -6.06
CA GLU A 562 0.16 -12.20 -6.95
C GLU A 562 -0.65 -11.01 -6.46
N PHE A 563 -0.15 -9.81 -6.66
CA PHE A 563 -0.85 -8.61 -6.20
C PHE A 563 -0.60 -7.41 -7.09
N MET A 564 -1.52 -6.45 -7.04
CA MET A 564 -1.28 -5.12 -7.58
C MET A 564 -0.51 -4.27 -6.58
N PHE A 565 0.55 -3.63 -7.04
CA PHE A 565 1.26 -2.58 -6.32
C PHE A 565 0.91 -1.23 -6.96
N GLY A 566 0.10 -0.43 -6.26
CA GLY A 566 -0.58 0.71 -6.86
C GLY A 566 -1.56 0.29 -7.97
N ASN A 567 -1.82 1.18 -8.91
CA ASN A 567 -2.80 0.96 -9.98
C ASN A 567 -2.23 0.25 -11.21
N ASP A 568 -0.90 0.22 -11.36
CA ASP A 568 -0.26 -0.02 -12.65
C ASP A 568 0.74 -1.17 -12.64
N ILE A 569 1.14 -1.67 -11.48
CA ILE A 569 2.19 -2.67 -11.35
C ILE A 569 1.62 -3.97 -10.81
N LEU A 570 1.69 -5.06 -11.58
CA LEU A 570 1.41 -6.41 -11.12
C LEU A 570 2.73 -7.08 -10.74
N VAL A 571 2.75 -7.70 -9.56
CA VAL A 571 3.92 -8.36 -8.99
C VAL A 571 3.60 -9.82 -8.73
N ALA A 572 4.46 -10.73 -9.20
CA ALA A 572 4.36 -12.17 -8.99
C ALA A 572 5.63 -12.71 -8.30
N PRO A 573 5.74 -12.64 -6.96
CA PRO A 573 6.98 -12.95 -6.24
C PRO A 573 7.48 -14.38 -6.47
N ILE A 574 8.80 -14.54 -6.55
CA ILE A 574 9.47 -15.84 -6.56
C ILE A 574 9.73 -16.24 -5.12
N TYR A 575 9.23 -17.39 -4.72
CA TYR A 575 9.37 -17.95 -3.37
C TYR A 575 9.77 -19.44 -3.37
N GLU A 576 10.36 -19.90 -4.45
CA GLU A 576 10.98 -21.22 -4.55
C GLU A 576 12.44 -21.08 -4.99
N PRO A 577 13.36 -21.92 -4.49
CA PRO A 577 14.76 -21.86 -4.84
C PRO A 577 15.00 -22.19 -6.31
N ALA A 578 16.00 -21.54 -6.91
CA ALA A 578 16.43 -21.83 -8.27
C ALA A 578 16.96 -23.27 -8.41
N GLN A 579 16.65 -23.89 -9.54
CA GLN A 579 17.24 -25.15 -9.95
C GLN A 579 18.14 -24.91 -11.16
N GLY A 580 19.42 -25.25 -11.03
CA GLY A 580 20.39 -24.93 -12.07
C GLY A 580 20.56 -23.46 -12.39
N GLY A 581 20.28 -22.57 -11.41
CA GLY A 581 20.38 -21.12 -11.55
C GLY A 581 19.13 -20.45 -12.14
N ILE A 582 18.05 -21.20 -12.36
CA ILE A 582 16.77 -20.71 -12.89
C ILE A 582 15.66 -20.99 -11.88
N SER A 583 14.96 -19.95 -11.47
CA SER A 583 13.71 -20.02 -10.71
C SER A 583 12.53 -20.08 -11.68
N THR A 584 11.49 -20.83 -11.34
CA THR A 584 10.26 -20.90 -12.14
C THR A 584 9.07 -20.38 -11.34
N ARG A 585 8.12 -19.75 -12.05
CA ARG A 585 6.90 -19.20 -11.44
C ARG A 585 5.70 -19.37 -12.37
N ASN A 586 4.59 -19.92 -11.85
CA ASN A 586 3.32 -19.86 -12.57
C ASN A 586 2.72 -18.46 -12.35
N ILE A 587 2.34 -17.80 -13.43
CA ILE A 587 1.89 -16.40 -13.43
C ILE A 587 0.58 -16.32 -14.17
N TRP A 588 -0.38 -15.60 -13.59
CA TRP A 588 -1.60 -15.19 -14.29
C TRP A 588 -1.51 -13.71 -14.64
N LEU A 589 -1.50 -13.40 -15.94
CA LEU A 589 -1.71 -12.04 -16.41
C LEU A 589 -3.19 -11.84 -16.72
N PRO A 590 -3.88 -10.94 -16.00
CA PRO A 590 -5.26 -10.59 -16.26
C PRO A 590 -5.46 -10.02 -17.66
N LYS A 591 -6.72 -10.02 -18.12
CA LYS A 591 -7.09 -9.47 -19.44
C LYS A 591 -6.55 -8.04 -19.62
N GLY A 592 -5.95 -7.78 -20.77
CA GLY A 592 -5.31 -6.51 -21.13
C GLY A 592 -3.92 -6.71 -21.74
N LEU A 593 -3.21 -5.63 -21.93
CA LEU A 593 -1.84 -5.62 -22.44
C LEU A 593 -0.91 -5.16 -21.31
N TRP A 594 0.22 -5.86 -21.17
CA TRP A 594 1.17 -5.66 -20.09
C TRP A 594 2.58 -5.46 -20.64
N TRP A 595 3.37 -4.65 -20.00
CA TRP A 595 4.79 -4.53 -20.26
C TRP A 595 5.56 -5.45 -19.32
N ASP A 596 6.16 -6.49 -19.85
CA ASP A 596 7.05 -7.36 -19.10
C ASP A 596 8.40 -6.66 -18.90
N VAL A 597 8.65 -6.23 -17.65
CA VAL A 597 9.86 -5.49 -17.30
C VAL A 597 11.11 -6.34 -17.45
N THR A 598 11.00 -7.66 -17.23
CA THR A 598 12.15 -8.59 -17.31
C THR A 598 12.54 -8.90 -18.74
N GLN A 599 11.56 -9.00 -19.64
CA GLN A 599 11.77 -9.32 -21.06
C GLN A 599 11.84 -8.08 -21.95
N ASN A 600 11.57 -6.89 -21.36
CA ASN A 600 11.50 -5.62 -22.07
C ASN A 600 10.59 -5.71 -23.33
N SER A 601 9.41 -6.29 -23.16
CA SER A 601 8.46 -6.58 -24.24
C SER A 601 7.01 -6.50 -23.80
N LEU A 602 6.09 -6.30 -24.77
CA LEU A 602 4.66 -6.35 -24.53
C LEU A 602 4.19 -7.80 -24.43
N ALA A 603 3.38 -8.06 -23.41
CA ALA A 603 2.77 -9.35 -23.14
C ALA A 603 1.25 -9.24 -23.16
N GLN A 604 0.58 -10.09 -23.96
CA GLN A 604 -0.86 -10.20 -23.97
C GLN A 604 -1.34 -10.91 -22.70
N GLY A 605 -2.27 -10.31 -21.96
CA GLY A 605 -2.92 -10.91 -20.81
C GLY A 605 -4.03 -11.92 -21.19
N ASP A 606 -4.89 -12.22 -20.22
CA ASP A 606 -5.89 -13.31 -20.25
C ASP A 606 -5.26 -14.70 -20.40
N ARG A 607 -4.11 -14.88 -19.73
CA ARG A 607 -3.38 -16.16 -19.81
C ARG A 607 -2.66 -16.50 -18.50
N THR A 608 -2.50 -17.80 -18.29
CA THR A 608 -1.57 -18.36 -17.30
C THR A 608 -0.39 -18.99 -18.02
N PHE A 609 0.81 -18.77 -17.52
CA PHE A 609 2.02 -19.34 -18.08
C PHE A 609 3.06 -19.59 -16.98
N ARG A 610 4.01 -20.47 -17.27
CA ARG A 610 5.17 -20.69 -16.41
C ARG A 610 6.34 -19.87 -16.94
N GLY A 611 6.77 -18.87 -16.14
CA GLY A 611 7.95 -18.07 -16.43
C GLY A 611 9.22 -18.69 -15.84
N GLU A 612 10.37 -18.39 -16.45
CA GLU A 612 11.72 -18.77 -16.02
C GLU A 612 12.54 -17.51 -15.78
N PHE A 613 13.24 -17.45 -14.64
CA PHE A 613 13.90 -16.24 -14.17
C PHE A 613 15.27 -16.55 -13.60
N THR A 614 16.28 -15.82 -14.01
CA THR A 614 17.60 -15.78 -13.37
C THR A 614 17.56 -15.01 -12.06
N LEU A 615 18.63 -15.01 -11.27
CA LEU A 615 18.69 -14.25 -10.01
C LEU A 615 18.53 -12.75 -10.19
N ASP A 616 18.94 -12.20 -11.34
CA ASP A 616 18.81 -10.77 -11.65
C ASP A 616 17.40 -10.37 -12.10
N GLN A 617 16.52 -11.35 -12.34
CA GLN A 617 15.18 -11.15 -12.84
C GLN A 617 14.13 -11.37 -11.74
N PHE A 618 13.10 -10.54 -11.75
CA PHE A 618 11.96 -10.64 -10.84
C PHE A 618 10.67 -10.32 -11.62
N PRO A 619 9.63 -11.17 -11.55
CA PRO A 619 8.43 -11.01 -12.38
C PRO A 619 7.63 -9.77 -11.96
N VAL A 620 7.68 -8.75 -12.78
CA VAL A 620 6.94 -7.49 -12.64
C VAL A 620 6.40 -7.09 -14.00
N TYR A 621 5.13 -6.71 -14.01
CA TYR A 621 4.42 -6.32 -15.22
C TYR A 621 3.77 -4.96 -15.01
N TYR A 622 4.07 -4.01 -15.91
CA TYR A 622 3.41 -2.71 -15.91
C TYR A 622 2.22 -2.74 -16.85
N LYS A 623 1.10 -2.19 -16.42
CA LYS A 623 -0.09 -2.05 -17.25
C LYS A 623 0.23 -1.17 -18.46
N ALA A 624 -0.12 -1.64 -19.67
CA ALA A 624 0.10 -0.85 -20.88
C ALA A 624 -0.61 0.51 -20.78
N GLY A 625 0.08 1.56 -21.21
CA GLY A 625 -0.43 2.93 -21.16
C GLY A 625 -0.11 3.68 -19.86
N SER A 626 0.32 3.01 -18.79
CA SER A 626 0.71 3.71 -17.55
C SER A 626 1.94 4.61 -17.75
N ILE A 627 2.06 5.61 -16.90
CA ILE A 627 3.23 6.51 -16.84
C ILE A 627 3.73 6.48 -15.40
N ILE A 628 4.87 5.81 -15.20
CA ILE A 628 5.42 5.55 -13.86
C ILE A 628 6.54 6.54 -13.59
N PRO A 629 6.40 7.41 -12.58
CA PRO A 629 7.46 8.31 -12.19
C PRO A 629 8.55 7.58 -11.39
N PHE A 630 9.80 7.92 -11.65
CA PHE A 630 10.97 7.45 -10.93
C PHE A 630 11.84 8.62 -10.46
N TYR A 631 12.43 8.49 -9.27
CA TYR A 631 13.48 9.38 -8.81
C TYR A 631 14.85 8.97 -9.37
N PRO A 632 15.80 9.90 -9.47
CA PRO A 632 17.21 9.54 -9.54
C PRO A 632 17.58 8.79 -8.24
N ILE A 633 18.64 7.99 -8.28
CA ILE A 633 19.15 7.34 -7.07
C ILE A 633 19.58 8.40 -6.08
N GLN A 634 18.93 8.41 -4.91
CA GLN A 634 19.20 9.32 -3.81
C GLN A 634 19.66 8.53 -2.58
N ARG A 635 20.30 9.18 -1.64
CA ARG A 635 20.71 8.60 -0.37
C ARG A 635 19.53 8.43 0.61
N THR A 636 18.54 9.29 0.52
CA THR A 636 17.33 9.33 1.35
C THR A 636 16.12 9.68 0.51
N VAL A 637 14.92 9.25 0.91
CA VAL A 637 13.66 9.54 0.22
C VAL A 637 13.02 10.87 0.62
N VAL A 638 13.56 11.58 1.61
CA VAL A 638 12.90 12.78 2.15
C VAL A 638 12.92 13.99 1.21
N TYR A 639 13.81 14.02 0.24
CA TYR A 639 13.93 15.14 -0.70
C TYR A 639 13.05 14.96 -1.93
N ASN A 640 12.46 16.08 -2.40
CA ASN A 640 11.80 16.16 -3.68
C ASN A 640 12.83 16.60 -4.74
N PRO A 641 13.31 15.71 -5.62
CA PRO A 641 14.34 16.06 -6.59
C PRO A 641 13.80 16.97 -7.70
N SER A 642 14.66 17.80 -8.24
CA SER A 642 14.35 18.62 -9.41
C SER A 642 14.30 17.84 -10.73
N THR A 643 14.79 16.61 -10.74
CA THR A 643 14.72 15.72 -11.92
C THR A 643 13.84 14.52 -11.61
N ILE A 644 12.85 14.26 -12.44
CA ILE A 644 11.95 13.10 -12.38
C ILE A 644 12.03 12.34 -13.71
N THR A 645 12.20 11.03 -13.64
CA THR A 645 12.07 10.18 -14.82
C THR A 645 10.63 9.74 -14.99
N LEU A 646 10.04 9.94 -16.16
CA LEU A 646 8.75 9.40 -16.54
C LEU A 646 8.96 8.20 -17.45
N TYR A 647 8.65 7.00 -16.95
CA TYR A 647 8.68 5.80 -17.75
C TYR A 647 7.32 5.60 -18.42
N VAL A 648 7.27 5.82 -19.72
CA VAL A 648 6.04 5.85 -20.52
C VAL A 648 5.80 4.45 -21.11
N VAL A 649 4.96 3.67 -20.44
CA VAL A 649 4.72 2.27 -20.79
C VAL A 649 3.99 2.16 -22.12
N PRO A 650 4.52 1.36 -23.10
CA PRO A 650 3.94 1.26 -24.43
C PRO A 650 2.62 0.47 -24.45
N GLY A 651 1.96 0.46 -25.62
CA GLY A 651 0.90 -0.48 -25.96
C GLY A 651 -0.53 0.03 -25.84
N ALA A 652 -0.77 1.12 -25.11
CA ALA A 652 -2.12 1.71 -24.97
C ALA A 652 -2.06 3.20 -24.64
N ASP A 653 -3.18 3.87 -24.75
CA ASP A 653 -3.43 5.16 -24.13
C ASP A 653 -3.51 4.98 -22.63
N GLY A 654 -3.18 6.02 -21.86
CA GLY A 654 -3.28 5.94 -20.42
C GLY A 654 -2.75 7.15 -19.68
N SER A 655 -2.51 6.99 -18.39
CA SER A 655 -2.19 8.10 -17.51
C SER A 655 -1.28 7.66 -16.34
N GLY A 656 -0.81 8.64 -15.59
CA GLY A 656 -0.08 8.49 -14.33
C GLY A 656 -0.17 9.77 -13.52
N SER A 657 0.35 9.75 -12.31
CA SER A 657 0.42 10.94 -11.46
C SER A 657 1.63 10.92 -10.54
N LEU A 658 2.01 12.10 -10.07
CA LEU A 658 3.04 12.35 -9.08
C LEU A 658 2.43 13.20 -7.97
N TYR A 659 2.39 12.67 -6.77
CA TYR A 659 2.02 13.39 -5.55
C TYR A 659 3.28 13.78 -4.78
N GLU A 660 3.30 14.99 -4.24
CA GLU A 660 4.42 15.52 -3.44
C GLU A 660 3.89 16.38 -2.29
N ASP A 661 4.58 16.33 -1.17
CA ASP A 661 4.40 17.20 0.00
C ASP A 661 5.77 17.39 0.70
N ASP A 662 5.81 17.98 1.89
CA ASP A 662 7.04 18.10 2.66
C ASP A 662 7.51 16.75 3.25
N GLY A 663 6.58 15.83 3.50
CA GLY A 663 6.85 14.47 3.99
C GLY A 663 7.10 14.35 5.49
N ALA A 664 6.99 15.42 6.26
CA ALA A 664 7.34 15.43 7.67
C ALA A 664 6.20 15.88 8.60
N ASN A 665 5.38 16.82 8.19
CA ASN A 665 4.31 17.40 8.99
C ASN A 665 2.90 16.99 8.49
N ASN A 666 1.85 17.46 9.17
CA ASN A 666 0.46 17.16 8.85
C ASN A 666 -0.22 18.15 7.89
N ALA A 667 0.49 19.14 7.34
CA ALA A 667 -0.06 20.15 6.46
C ALA A 667 -0.65 19.57 5.15
N TYR A 668 -0.27 18.34 4.79
CA TYR A 668 -0.86 17.58 3.69
C TYR A 668 -2.36 17.29 3.84
N THR A 669 -2.90 17.35 5.05
CA THR A 669 -4.35 17.19 5.31
C THR A 669 -5.16 18.42 4.91
N GLY A 670 -4.50 19.57 4.77
CA GLY A 670 -5.02 20.80 4.18
C GLY A 670 -4.55 20.96 2.73
N ASP A 671 -4.01 22.13 2.42
CA ASP A 671 -3.67 22.54 1.05
C ASP A 671 -2.17 22.47 0.71
N GLU A 672 -1.30 22.05 1.66
CA GLU A 672 0.15 21.98 1.47
C GLU A 672 0.61 20.68 0.83
N TRP A 673 0.22 20.46 -0.40
CA TRP A 673 0.63 19.37 -1.25
C TRP A 673 0.58 19.77 -2.72
N ALA A 674 1.22 18.98 -3.55
CA ALA A 674 1.18 19.18 -5.01
C ALA A 674 0.91 17.86 -5.73
N ARG A 675 0.21 17.97 -6.88
CA ARG A 675 -0.03 16.85 -7.78
C ARG A 675 0.19 17.27 -9.23
N THR A 676 0.96 16.46 -9.93
CA THR A 676 1.15 16.57 -11.38
C THR A 676 0.58 15.31 -12.02
N THR A 677 -0.32 15.46 -12.99
CA THR A 677 -0.87 14.33 -13.75
C THR A 677 -0.25 14.24 -15.12
N PHE A 678 -0.20 13.03 -15.65
CA PHE A 678 0.38 12.72 -16.96
C PHE A 678 -0.65 11.97 -17.80
N THR A 679 -0.70 12.22 -19.09
CA THR A 679 -1.48 11.42 -20.03
C THR A 679 -0.67 11.09 -21.27
N GLN A 680 -0.85 9.87 -21.79
CA GLN A 680 -0.32 9.51 -23.11
C GLN A 680 -1.45 9.08 -24.03
N LYS A 681 -1.26 9.45 -25.31
CA LYS A 681 -2.09 8.97 -26.43
C LYS A 681 -1.19 8.40 -27.50
N ARG A 682 -1.63 7.32 -28.11
CA ARG A 682 -0.89 6.63 -29.17
C ARG A 682 -1.77 6.47 -30.40
N THR A 683 -1.22 6.87 -31.55
CA THR A 683 -1.79 6.58 -32.85
C THR A 683 -0.76 5.77 -33.66
N ALA A 684 -1.10 5.41 -34.88
CA ALA A 684 -0.14 4.79 -35.80
C ALA A 684 1.01 5.75 -36.22
N GLU A 685 0.80 7.05 -36.04
CA GLU A 685 1.71 8.09 -36.57
C GLU A 685 2.44 8.85 -35.45
N GLU A 686 1.91 8.88 -34.25
CA GLU A 686 2.41 9.74 -33.18
C GLU A 686 2.17 9.15 -31.77
N ILE A 687 3.14 9.39 -30.88
CA ILE A 687 2.96 9.27 -29.43
C ILE A 687 2.89 10.69 -28.87
N THR A 688 1.81 11.03 -28.21
CA THR A 688 1.65 12.30 -27.49
C THR A 688 1.71 12.05 -26.00
N LEU A 689 2.65 12.67 -25.28
CA LEU A 689 2.73 12.71 -23.83
C LEU A 689 2.39 14.13 -23.36
N THR A 690 1.37 14.26 -22.52
CA THR A 690 1.04 15.54 -21.87
C THR A 690 1.38 15.46 -20.39
N ILE A 691 2.22 16.35 -19.92
CA ILE A 691 2.49 16.63 -18.51
C ILE A 691 1.62 17.83 -18.16
N HIS A 692 0.57 17.61 -17.40
CA HIS A 692 -0.38 18.66 -17.04
C HIS A 692 0.22 19.64 -16.04
N GLY A 693 -0.29 20.86 -16.00
CA GLY A 693 0.13 21.84 -15.01
C GLY A 693 -0.04 21.33 -13.59
N ARG A 694 0.97 21.54 -12.77
CA ARG A 694 0.98 21.16 -11.36
C ARG A 694 -0.14 21.87 -10.60
N GLN A 695 -0.90 21.12 -9.83
CA GLN A 695 -1.91 21.61 -8.91
C GLN A 695 -1.34 21.62 -7.49
N GLY A 696 -1.62 22.68 -6.73
CA GLY A 696 -1.16 22.85 -5.35
C GLY A 696 0.32 23.24 -5.23
N THR A 697 0.72 23.49 -4.00
CA THR A 697 2.08 23.89 -3.63
C THR A 697 2.34 23.59 -2.16
N PHE A 698 3.60 23.54 -1.75
CA PHE A 698 4.05 23.42 -0.36
C PHE A 698 5.46 24.02 -0.22
N GLU A 699 5.89 24.30 0.99
CA GLU A 699 7.22 24.83 1.23
C GLU A 699 8.32 23.84 0.82
N GLY A 700 9.32 24.33 0.07
CA GLY A 700 10.44 23.52 -0.41
C GLY A 700 10.18 22.70 -1.68
N ILE A 701 9.02 22.88 -2.32
CA ILE A 701 8.75 22.24 -3.62
C ILE A 701 9.67 22.83 -4.71
N PRO A 702 10.24 22.01 -5.62
CA PRO A 702 11.02 22.51 -6.74
C PRO A 702 10.23 23.52 -7.59
N VAL A 703 10.84 24.68 -7.85
CA VAL A 703 10.23 25.75 -8.67
C VAL A 703 10.35 25.46 -10.16
N LYS A 704 11.37 24.71 -10.58
CA LYS A 704 11.56 24.19 -11.91
C LYS A 704 11.93 22.70 -11.87
N ARG A 705 11.68 22.02 -12.97
CA ARG A 705 11.89 20.57 -13.03
C ARG A 705 12.38 20.10 -14.38
N THR A 706 13.32 19.17 -14.37
CA THR A 706 13.70 18.40 -15.54
C THR A 706 12.91 17.09 -15.57
N TRP A 707 12.18 16.88 -16.63
CA TRP A 707 11.50 15.63 -16.94
C TRP A 707 12.39 14.80 -17.84
N ALA A 708 12.94 13.71 -17.30
CA ALA A 708 13.66 12.70 -18.07
C ALA A 708 12.65 11.66 -18.57
N ILE A 709 12.28 11.69 -19.82
CA ILE A 709 11.25 10.84 -20.40
C ILE A 709 11.91 9.60 -20.99
N GLU A 710 11.48 8.42 -20.59
CA GLU A 710 11.93 7.12 -21.10
C GLU A 710 10.76 6.41 -21.80
N MET A 711 10.87 6.17 -23.10
CA MET A 711 9.87 5.48 -23.92
C MET A 711 10.45 4.19 -24.48
N PRO A 712 10.20 3.03 -23.81
CA PRO A 712 10.61 1.73 -24.33
C PRO A 712 9.76 1.31 -25.54
N ALA A 713 10.23 0.34 -26.30
CA ALA A 713 9.62 -0.17 -27.52
C ALA A 713 9.28 0.94 -28.55
N THR A 714 10.03 2.03 -28.56
CA THR A 714 9.94 3.05 -29.62
C THR A 714 10.46 2.45 -30.92
N PRO A 715 9.70 2.49 -32.03
CA PRO A 715 10.14 1.89 -33.28
C PRO A 715 11.36 2.64 -33.88
N GLU A 716 12.18 1.92 -34.64
CA GLU A 716 13.35 2.50 -35.35
C GLU A 716 12.98 3.57 -36.40
N SER A 717 11.75 3.48 -36.89
CA SER A 717 11.17 4.46 -37.80
C SER A 717 10.78 5.80 -37.16
N CYS A 718 10.99 5.96 -35.85
CA CYS A 718 10.73 7.20 -35.14
C CYS A 718 11.54 8.36 -35.74
N ASN A 719 10.84 9.42 -36.11
CA ASN A 719 11.47 10.65 -36.61
C ASN A 719 11.99 11.50 -35.42
N LEU A 720 13.23 11.27 -35.04
CA LEU A 720 13.87 11.99 -33.94
C LEU A 720 13.97 13.52 -34.17
N GLN A 721 14.07 13.98 -35.41
CA GLN A 721 14.13 15.41 -35.77
C GLN A 721 12.74 16.07 -35.70
N GLY A 722 11.68 15.28 -35.79
CA GLY A 722 10.30 15.75 -35.71
C GLY A 722 9.75 15.85 -34.31
N ILE A 723 10.54 15.52 -33.28
CA ILE A 723 10.10 15.57 -31.87
C ILE A 723 9.92 17.03 -31.45
N THR A 724 8.74 17.35 -30.91
CA THR A 724 8.40 18.73 -30.50
C THR A 724 7.85 18.76 -29.07
N VAL A 725 8.06 19.89 -28.38
CA VAL A 725 7.40 20.23 -27.10
C VAL A 725 6.61 21.52 -27.32
N ASN A 726 5.30 21.47 -27.09
CA ASN A 726 4.35 22.55 -27.32
C ASN A 726 4.42 23.12 -28.77
N GLY A 727 4.86 22.31 -29.72
CA GLY A 727 5.03 22.66 -31.12
C GLY A 727 6.45 23.09 -31.51
N ASP A 728 7.31 23.40 -30.56
CA ASP A 728 8.70 23.78 -30.79
C ASP A 728 9.59 22.54 -30.88
N PRO A 729 10.55 22.49 -31.83
CA PRO A 729 11.49 21.38 -31.97
C PRO A 729 12.35 21.19 -30.72
N VAL A 730 12.56 19.95 -30.31
CA VAL A 730 13.47 19.61 -29.20
C VAL A 730 14.90 19.56 -29.70
N ASP A 731 15.84 20.19 -28.98
CA ASP A 731 17.26 20.15 -29.31
C ASP A 731 17.77 18.69 -29.37
N ALA A 732 18.46 18.35 -30.46
CA ALA A 732 18.95 16.98 -30.66
C ALA A 732 19.89 16.49 -29.57
N SER A 733 20.59 17.37 -28.85
CA SER A 733 21.43 17.00 -27.68
C SER A 733 20.65 16.50 -26.48
N LEU A 734 19.35 16.79 -26.43
CA LEU A 734 18.43 16.34 -25.36
C LEU A 734 17.72 15.04 -25.72
N ILE A 735 17.99 14.49 -26.90
CA ILE A 735 17.38 13.26 -27.41
C ILE A 735 18.45 12.19 -27.54
N SER A 736 18.17 11.00 -27.09
CA SER A 736 18.99 9.82 -27.36
C SER A 736 18.11 8.61 -27.66
N TYR A 737 18.50 7.79 -28.62
CA TYR A 737 17.80 6.57 -28.98
C TYR A 737 18.78 5.40 -29.02
N ASN A 738 18.43 4.32 -28.32
CA ASN A 738 19.16 3.06 -28.37
C ASN A 738 18.38 2.05 -29.21
N SER A 739 18.89 1.75 -30.41
CA SER A 739 18.24 0.84 -31.38
C SER A 739 18.17 -0.61 -30.89
N THR A 740 19.13 -1.06 -30.07
CA THR A 740 19.14 -2.43 -29.53
C THR A 740 18.04 -2.65 -28.52
N SER A 741 17.91 -1.72 -27.56
CA SER A 741 16.86 -1.78 -26.50
C SER A 741 15.55 -1.10 -26.94
N LYS A 742 15.52 -0.46 -28.10
CA LYS A 742 14.40 0.38 -28.60
C LYS A 742 13.93 1.41 -27.58
N LEU A 743 14.87 1.98 -26.85
CA LEU A 743 14.61 2.96 -25.79
C LEU A 743 14.92 4.38 -26.28
N LEU A 744 13.87 5.18 -26.36
CA LEU A 744 13.98 6.62 -26.60
C LEU A 744 14.04 7.35 -25.25
N LYS A 745 15.01 8.23 -25.11
CA LYS A 745 15.15 9.13 -23.96
C LYS A 745 15.13 10.58 -24.42
N ILE A 746 14.35 11.40 -23.70
CA ILE A 746 14.21 12.83 -23.98
C ILE A 746 14.31 13.56 -22.64
N SER A 747 15.07 14.67 -22.61
CA SER A 747 15.18 15.51 -21.42
C SER A 747 14.55 16.88 -21.68
N ILE A 748 13.56 17.28 -20.86
CA ILE A 748 12.84 18.53 -20.99
C ILE A 748 12.87 19.27 -19.66
N THR A 749 13.32 20.53 -19.64
CA THR A 749 13.26 21.36 -18.44
C THR A 749 12.06 22.28 -18.51
N ALA A 750 11.18 22.18 -17.52
CA ALA A 750 10.05 23.07 -17.30
C ALA A 750 10.48 24.20 -16.34
N GLU A 751 10.48 25.44 -16.80
CA GLU A 751 10.75 26.62 -15.98
C GLU A 751 9.49 27.06 -15.20
N ASP A 752 8.31 26.80 -15.75
CA ASP A 752 7.00 26.98 -15.10
C ASP A 752 6.28 25.63 -15.00
N LEU A 753 6.03 25.20 -13.79
CA LEU A 753 5.37 23.93 -13.52
C LEU A 753 3.83 24.04 -13.47
N GLY A 754 3.27 25.25 -13.50
CA GLY A 754 1.83 25.49 -13.62
C GLY A 754 1.30 25.34 -15.04
N THR A 755 2.19 25.39 -16.05
CA THR A 755 1.83 25.28 -17.47
C THR A 755 2.02 23.85 -17.96
N ALA A 756 1.06 23.35 -18.75
CA ALA A 756 1.15 22.02 -19.33
C ALA A 756 2.23 21.95 -20.42
N LEU A 757 2.93 20.81 -20.50
CA LEU A 757 3.86 20.48 -21.57
C LEU A 757 3.30 19.33 -22.40
N THR A 758 3.28 19.49 -23.72
CA THR A 758 2.86 18.46 -24.66
C THR A 758 4.04 18.06 -25.54
N LEU A 759 4.59 16.87 -25.26
CA LEU A 759 5.61 16.23 -26.09
C LEU A 759 4.94 15.42 -27.18
N ARG A 760 5.36 15.64 -28.44
CA ARG A 760 4.94 14.86 -29.61
C ARG A 760 6.14 14.12 -30.18
N VAL A 761 5.98 12.82 -30.37
CA VAL A 761 6.99 11.93 -30.91
C VAL A 761 6.41 11.29 -32.16
N PRO A 762 6.75 11.78 -33.38
CA PRO A 762 6.30 11.19 -34.62
C PRO A 762 6.90 9.79 -34.80
N ILE A 763 6.04 8.82 -35.04
CA ILE A 763 6.40 7.45 -35.36
C ILE A 763 5.91 7.20 -36.78
N SER A 764 6.82 7.04 -37.74
CA SER A 764 6.38 6.56 -39.04
C SER A 764 5.92 5.12 -38.87
N PRO A 765 4.85 4.66 -39.50
CA PRO A 765 4.57 3.23 -39.56
C PRO A 765 5.85 2.54 -40.05
N ALA A 766 6.24 1.44 -39.45
CA ALA A 766 7.32 0.60 -39.95
C ALA A 766 7.04 0.37 -41.43
N GLU A 767 8.00 0.61 -42.30
CA GLU A 767 7.84 0.22 -43.69
C GLU A 767 7.52 -1.26 -43.72
N GLY A 768 6.23 -1.64 -43.77
CA GLY A 768 5.70 -2.99 -43.61
C GLY A 768 4.41 -3.11 -42.86
N GLU A 769 3.92 -2.09 -42.11
CA GLU A 769 2.59 -2.09 -41.43
C GLU A 769 1.55 -1.19 -42.11
N GLN A 770 1.81 -0.67 -43.29
CA GLN A 770 0.72 -0.18 -44.12
C GLN A 770 -0.05 -1.41 -44.62
N ALA A 771 -1.26 -1.60 -44.09
CA ALA A 771 -2.28 -2.28 -44.85
C ALA A 771 -2.55 -1.46 -46.10
N GLU A 772 -1.64 -1.51 -47.08
CA GLU A 772 -1.98 -1.12 -48.43
C GLU A 772 -3.02 -2.11 -48.93
N ALA A 773 -4.24 -1.64 -48.94
CA ALA A 773 -5.25 -2.09 -49.87
C ALA A 773 -4.77 -1.71 -51.28
N ASP A 774 -3.65 -2.26 -51.72
CA ASP A 774 -3.23 -2.25 -53.10
C ASP A 774 -2.93 -3.66 -53.57
N GLY A 775 -3.84 -4.18 -54.16
CA GLY A 775 -4.22 -5.05 -55.18
C GLY A 775 -3.27 -6.17 -55.64
N ASN A 776 -2.34 -6.74 -54.92
CA ASN A 776 -1.43 -7.71 -55.51
C ASN A 776 -1.28 -9.09 -54.90
N ALA A 777 -1.70 -9.34 -53.66
CA ALA A 777 -1.75 -10.71 -53.14
C ALA A 777 -2.83 -10.83 -52.05
N GLN A 778 -3.70 -11.83 -52.18
CA GLN A 778 -4.67 -12.15 -51.12
C GLN A 778 -4.20 -13.41 -50.38
N ILE A 779 -4.12 -13.30 -49.05
CA ILE A 779 -3.88 -14.47 -48.18
C ILE A 779 -5.23 -14.89 -47.58
N ASN A 780 -5.70 -16.08 -47.89
CA ASN A 780 -6.91 -16.67 -47.38
C ASN A 780 -6.64 -17.95 -46.59
N TYR A 781 -7.27 -18.11 -45.46
CA TYR A 781 -7.27 -19.36 -44.72
C TYR A 781 -8.59 -20.10 -44.93
N ASP A 782 -8.51 -21.30 -45.48
CA ASP A 782 -9.63 -22.22 -45.61
C ASP A 782 -9.66 -23.18 -44.42
N SER A 783 -10.67 -23.04 -43.56
CA SER A 783 -10.85 -23.84 -42.35
C SER A 783 -11.27 -25.29 -42.67
N ASN A 784 -11.87 -25.55 -43.84
CA ASN A 784 -12.27 -26.90 -44.25
C ASN A 784 -11.12 -27.71 -44.80
N GLN A 785 -10.17 -27.04 -45.43
CA GLN A 785 -8.95 -27.66 -45.98
C GLN A 785 -7.77 -27.52 -45.01
N GLU A 786 -7.94 -26.82 -43.91
CA GLU A 786 -6.87 -26.44 -43.00
C GLU A 786 -5.64 -25.92 -43.72
N ALA A 787 -5.81 -24.99 -44.61
CA ALA A 787 -4.75 -24.52 -45.52
C ALA A 787 -4.78 -23.00 -45.72
N VAL A 788 -3.59 -22.44 -45.98
CA VAL A 788 -3.44 -21.05 -46.41
C VAL A 788 -3.27 -21.01 -47.91
N HIS A 789 -4.08 -20.21 -48.55
CA HIS A 789 -4.01 -19.94 -49.98
C HIS A 789 -3.55 -18.51 -50.23
N ILE A 790 -2.53 -18.35 -51.06
CA ILE A 790 -2.14 -17.06 -51.60
C ILE A 790 -2.60 -17.04 -53.06
N THR A 791 -3.27 -15.96 -53.42
CA THR A 791 -3.62 -15.70 -54.83
C THR A 791 -3.13 -14.32 -55.25
N THR A 792 -2.62 -14.20 -56.48
CA THR A 792 -2.15 -12.99 -57.09
C THR A 792 -2.94 -12.67 -58.37
N PRO A 793 -3.26 -11.45 -58.68
CA PRO A 793 -4.02 -11.07 -59.91
C PRO A 793 -3.31 -11.42 -61.20
N GLN A 794 -2.00 -11.47 -61.18
CA GLN A 794 -1.14 -11.82 -62.29
C GLN A 794 -0.12 -12.84 -61.85
N LYS A 795 0.47 -13.57 -62.77
CA LYS A 795 1.55 -14.53 -62.55
C LYS A 795 2.75 -13.83 -61.92
N ALA A 796 3.09 -14.19 -60.69
CA ALA A 796 4.23 -13.65 -59.92
C ALA A 796 5.50 -14.44 -60.25
N THR A 797 6.64 -13.77 -60.36
CA THR A 797 7.94 -14.42 -60.57
C THR A 797 8.33 -15.29 -59.38
N SER A 798 7.98 -14.83 -58.15
CA SER A 798 8.27 -15.56 -56.94
C SER A 798 7.18 -15.29 -55.88
N ILE A 799 6.67 -16.37 -55.25
CA ILE A 799 5.79 -16.33 -54.10
C ILE A 799 6.46 -17.12 -52.96
N ARG A 800 6.71 -16.48 -51.84
CA ARG A 800 7.21 -17.13 -50.60
C ARG A 800 6.26 -16.92 -49.45
N LEU A 801 5.82 -17.98 -48.74
CA LEU A 801 4.96 -17.93 -47.58
C LEU A 801 5.70 -18.49 -46.38
N THR A 802 5.69 -17.76 -45.28
CA THR A 802 6.17 -18.18 -43.97
C THR A 802 5.02 -18.14 -42.99
N ILE A 803 4.77 -19.21 -42.27
CA ILE A 803 3.83 -19.27 -41.16
C ILE A 803 4.63 -19.33 -39.86
N SER A 804 4.31 -18.42 -38.97
CA SER A 804 4.98 -18.33 -37.66
C SER A 804 3.98 -18.39 -36.54
N THR A 805 4.38 -18.89 -35.36
CA THR A 805 3.64 -18.72 -34.12
C THR A 805 3.60 -17.23 -33.74
N ILE A 806 2.72 -16.85 -32.80
CA ILE A 806 2.69 -15.48 -32.26
C ILE A 806 4.04 -15.12 -31.61
N GLY A 807 4.78 -16.09 -31.09
CA GLY A 807 6.13 -15.92 -30.55
C GLY A 807 7.24 -15.78 -31.59
N GLY A 808 6.91 -15.73 -32.90
CA GLY A 808 7.87 -15.51 -33.98
C GLY A 808 8.58 -16.77 -34.51
N ALA A 809 8.35 -17.96 -33.94
CA ALA A 809 8.95 -19.21 -34.45
C ALA A 809 8.28 -19.61 -35.76
N SER A 810 9.08 -19.79 -36.84
CA SER A 810 8.59 -20.31 -38.12
C SER A 810 8.19 -21.77 -37.96
N VAL A 811 6.94 -22.10 -38.33
CA VAL A 811 6.38 -23.47 -38.21
C VAL A 811 6.02 -24.12 -39.55
N ALA A 812 5.89 -23.35 -40.61
CA ALA A 812 5.69 -23.85 -41.96
C ALA A 812 6.15 -22.82 -43.02
N ASN A 813 6.67 -23.29 -44.14
CA ASN A 813 7.10 -22.44 -45.25
C ASN A 813 6.67 -23.05 -46.57
N GLY A 814 6.41 -22.23 -47.56
CA GLY A 814 6.10 -22.61 -48.92
C GLY A 814 6.67 -21.62 -49.92
N GLU A 815 7.06 -22.09 -51.10
CA GLU A 815 7.54 -21.27 -52.21
C GLU A 815 6.94 -21.72 -53.53
N ALA A 816 6.68 -20.80 -54.42
CA ALA A 816 6.31 -21.03 -55.81
C ALA A 816 7.02 -20.03 -56.73
N GLN A 817 7.45 -20.49 -57.90
CA GLN A 817 8.06 -19.65 -58.93
C GLN A 817 7.12 -19.62 -60.14
N GLU A 818 7.11 -18.47 -60.83
CA GLU A 818 6.29 -18.28 -62.01
C GLU A 818 4.82 -18.74 -61.80
N ALA A 819 4.20 -18.38 -60.65
CA ALA A 819 2.89 -18.86 -60.24
C ALA A 819 1.92 -17.70 -59.91
N SER A 820 0.60 -17.96 -60.06
CA SER A 820 -0.46 -17.04 -59.61
C SER A 820 -1.07 -17.42 -58.31
N SER A 821 -0.66 -18.52 -57.70
CA SER A 821 -1.12 -18.99 -56.42
C SER A 821 -0.12 -19.88 -55.69
N LEU A 822 -0.20 -19.89 -54.35
CA LEU A 822 0.53 -20.81 -53.51
C LEU A 822 -0.42 -21.37 -52.46
N HIS A 823 -0.41 -22.68 -52.27
CA HIS A 823 -1.19 -23.39 -51.27
C HIS A 823 -0.27 -24.03 -50.25
N LEU A 824 -0.55 -23.85 -48.96
CA LEU A 824 0.22 -24.46 -47.85
C LEU A 824 -0.73 -25.07 -46.83
N SER A 825 -0.67 -26.39 -46.67
CA SER A 825 -1.45 -27.09 -45.65
C SER A 825 -0.92 -26.85 -44.24
N LEU A 826 -1.82 -26.61 -43.33
CA LEU A 826 -1.56 -26.46 -41.89
C LEU A 826 -2.12 -27.64 -41.07
N ALA A 827 -2.55 -28.72 -41.71
CA ALA A 827 -3.22 -29.85 -41.06
C ALA A 827 -2.40 -30.45 -39.92
N THR A 828 -1.07 -30.38 -40.01
CA THR A 828 -0.13 -30.91 -38.97
C THR A 828 0.14 -29.96 -37.83
N LEU A 829 -0.30 -28.69 -37.91
CA LEU A 829 -0.09 -27.71 -36.86
C LEU A 829 -1.19 -27.81 -35.82
N PRO A 830 -0.90 -27.58 -34.53
CA PRO A 830 -1.92 -27.49 -33.48
C PRO A 830 -2.96 -26.40 -33.75
N THR A 831 -4.13 -26.49 -33.11
CA THR A 831 -5.08 -25.35 -33.03
C THR A 831 -4.39 -24.17 -32.38
N GLY A 832 -4.59 -22.98 -32.92
CA GLY A 832 -3.92 -21.79 -32.42
C GLY A 832 -3.94 -20.60 -33.37
N THR A 833 -3.33 -19.54 -32.95
CA THR A 833 -3.15 -18.34 -33.78
C THR A 833 -1.78 -18.31 -34.41
N TYR A 834 -1.76 -18.02 -35.71
CA TYR A 834 -0.53 -17.98 -36.53
C TYR A 834 -0.46 -16.66 -37.31
N ILE A 835 0.76 -16.25 -37.62
CA ILE A 835 1.06 -15.11 -38.48
C ILE A 835 1.54 -15.68 -39.82
N CYS A 836 0.82 -15.37 -40.87
CA CYS A 836 1.18 -15.69 -42.26
C CYS A 836 1.86 -14.49 -42.89
N ARG A 837 3.10 -14.66 -43.33
CA ARG A 837 3.85 -13.66 -44.06
C ARG A 837 4.10 -14.16 -45.48
N ALA A 838 3.49 -13.51 -46.47
CA ALA A 838 3.71 -13.76 -47.87
C ALA A 838 4.63 -12.69 -48.46
N ILE A 839 5.61 -13.09 -49.25
CA ILE A 839 6.45 -12.20 -50.04
C ILE A 839 6.20 -12.57 -51.51
N VAL A 840 5.66 -11.65 -52.27
CA VAL A 840 5.36 -11.82 -53.71
C VAL A 840 6.15 -10.77 -54.48
N ASP A 841 7.09 -11.19 -55.33
CA ASP A 841 7.96 -10.34 -56.10
C ASP A 841 8.61 -9.21 -55.28
N GLY A 842 9.08 -9.57 -54.08
CA GLY A 842 9.71 -8.65 -53.14
C GLY A 842 8.77 -7.83 -52.27
N LYS A 843 7.45 -7.85 -52.50
CA LYS A 843 6.44 -7.18 -51.65
C LYS A 843 5.91 -8.09 -50.58
N THR A 844 5.83 -7.62 -49.36
CA THR A 844 5.39 -8.39 -48.19
C THR A 844 3.92 -8.10 -47.83
N THR A 845 3.13 -9.16 -47.65
CA THR A 845 1.78 -9.09 -47.08
C THR A 845 1.72 -9.95 -45.83
N VAL A 846 1.11 -9.49 -44.78
CA VAL A 846 1.01 -10.24 -43.51
C VAL A 846 -0.48 -10.37 -43.12
N ARG A 847 -0.86 -11.57 -42.68
CA ARG A 847 -2.21 -11.84 -42.19
C ARG A 847 -2.17 -12.76 -40.95
N LYS A 848 -2.97 -12.41 -39.95
CA LYS A 848 -3.23 -13.27 -38.80
C LYS A 848 -4.30 -14.30 -39.17
N ILE A 849 -4.06 -15.58 -38.86
CA ILE A 849 -5.03 -16.65 -39.04
C ILE A 849 -5.27 -17.37 -37.70
N ILE A 850 -6.47 -17.88 -37.51
CA ILE A 850 -6.85 -18.68 -36.36
C ILE A 850 -7.25 -20.05 -36.86
N LYS A 851 -6.41 -21.06 -36.59
CA LYS A 851 -6.73 -22.48 -36.79
C LYS A 851 -7.56 -22.95 -35.60
N LYS A 852 -8.78 -23.36 -35.82
CA LYS A 852 -9.73 -23.85 -34.81
C LYS A 852 -9.55 -25.33 -34.51
#